data_b2578ff99c739923de2f9f8bc1eea109
#
_entry.id   b2578ff99c739923de2f9f8bc1eea109
#
_cell.length_a   1.000
_cell.length_b   1.000
_cell.length_c   1.000
_cell.angle_alpha   90.00
_cell.angle_beta   90.00
_cell.angle_gamma   90.00
#
_symmetry.space_group_name_H-M   'P 1'
#
loop_
_entity.id
_entity.type
_entity.pdbx_description
1 polymer ?
#
loop_
_entity_poly.entity_id
_entity_poly.type
_entity_poly.pdbx_seq_one_letter_code
_entity_poly.pdbx_strand_id
1 'polypeptide(L)'
;MEYLSRYNYLREFVRSSYSETTCEAVDKALLFAGERMEGYLRYDGKPLFDHDVAVAMIVAKEIGLGRNSTVAAILHDVMRIASQQQPESVEQLSAEIREAFGEQVLGIIVGLCKISNIKLKVSKEQANDFRDMIVSYSEDPRVILIKLADRLEVMRSLEIFPAEKRRKKSWESMNLYAQIAHKLGLYNLKSELEDLALKYLEPADYEYISRRLEETESERQTFIARFLVPIIARIDRQGFKYHIKSRTKSIYSIWNKMRKQNVPFEGVYDIFALRVIIDCEREMEKQLCWTVYSIVSDCYTPNPNRMRDWVTIPKKNGYESLHTTVSAGEGRWVEIQIRTERMDAVAERGIAAHWRYKGVNQGAQTSEQWLGRLREALEETTGSLTQRFDAKPTSGEIFVFTPNGDIRKLPEGATVLDFAFDIHTNLGSTCTGGKVNNRAVPIRETLRNGDIVEVMTQKNQVPKADWLNFCVTSKARSRIKSYLREEQAKYARMGREELERKMKNWKIATPIDEAVAYLCRYFKLRTGREVYSMIATQKVDFLTIKDILLHWISGRADDERRAAAAEADKRKEESKLSETPQPVRSSDALVIDEKINNIEYKLAKCCNPIKGDDIFGFVTIASGITIHRSDCPNAARLRENYPYRVMDARWRTNADGAFRATIAIVAQDASGLANQITEIITRELKLNIRGMNLSTRGDGSAFGTVSVEVPSAAVVDTLIHSIMRIRGVQRAYRVQHG
;
A
#
# COMPACT_ATOMS: atom_id res chain seq x y z
N MET A 1 -6.27 50.39 11.71
CA MET A 1 -4.92 51.02 11.79
C MET A 1 -4.05 50.33 12.84
N GLU A 2 -4.57 50.00 14.00
CA GLU A 2 -3.83 49.30 15.10
C GLU A 2 -3.29 47.94 14.68
N TYR A 3 -4.06 47.12 13.99
CA TYR A 3 -3.59 45.82 13.47
C TYR A 3 -2.44 45.95 12.47
N LEU A 4 -2.44 46.96 11.61
CA LEU A 4 -1.36 47.15 10.64
C LEU A 4 -0.04 47.56 11.32
N SER A 5 -0.07 48.34 12.40
CA SER A 5 1.11 48.69 13.17
C SER A 5 1.63 47.51 13.99
N ARG A 6 0.75 46.74 14.60
CA ARG A 6 1.09 45.55 15.39
C ARG A 6 1.81 44.47 14.59
N TYR A 7 1.41 44.24 13.35
CA TYR A 7 1.99 43.23 12.49
C TYR A 7 2.91 43.78 11.39
N ASN A 8 3.59 44.90 11.68
CA ASN A 8 4.46 45.58 10.75
C ASN A 8 5.61 44.67 10.25
N TYR A 9 6.06 43.71 11.04
CA TYR A 9 7.11 42.75 10.66
C TYR A 9 6.72 41.89 9.46
N LEU A 10 5.46 41.45 9.35
CA LEU A 10 4.96 40.73 8.17
C LEU A 10 4.87 41.65 6.96
N ARG A 11 4.36 42.89 7.16
CA ARG A 11 4.20 43.90 6.11
C ARG A 11 5.53 44.30 5.51
N GLU A 12 6.56 44.56 6.35
CA GLU A 12 7.91 44.87 5.89
C GLU A 12 8.53 43.73 5.07
N PHE A 13 8.38 42.48 5.53
CA PHE A 13 8.84 41.34 4.79
C PHE A 13 8.14 41.20 3.42
N VAL A 14 6.81 41.39 3.39
CA VAL A 14 6.04 41.28 2.15
C VAL A 14 6.41 42.42 1.19
N ARG A 15 6.59 43.65 1.69
CA ARG A 15 7.06 44.78 0.87
C ARG A 15 8.44 44.59 0.26
N SER A 16 9.35 43.96 0.99
CA SER A 16 10.71 43.69 0.49
C SER A 16 10.77 42.55 -0.52
N SER A 17 9.77 41.65 -0.55
CA SER A 17 9.86 40.38 -1.24
C SER A 17 8.79 40.15 -2.32
N TYR A 18 7.71 40.92 -2.33
CA TYR A 18 6.56 40.73 -3.22
C TYR A 18 6.11 42.04 -3.91
N SER A 19 5.17 41.92 -4.84
CA SER A 19 4.58 43.05 -5.55
C SER A 19 3.67 43.95 -4.65
N GLU A 20 3.49 45.20 -5.03
CA GLU A 20 2.62 46.15 -4.34
C GLU A 20 1.17 45.61 -4.19
N THR A 21 0.62 44.98 -5.23
CA THR A 21 -0.70 44.34 -5.21
C THR A 21 -0.81 43.23 -4.17
N THR A 22 0.31 42.56 -3.84
CA THR A 22 0.36 41.57 -2.76
C THR A 22 0.35 42.24 -1.40
N CYS A 23 1.06 43.39 -1.26
CA CYS A 23 1.07 44.18 -0.03
C CYS A 23 -0.31 44.67 0.33
N GLU A 24 -1.03 45.22 -0.63
CA GLU A 24 -2.41 45.71 -0.46
C GLU A 24 -3.36 44.57 -0.04
N ALA A 25 -3.24 43.40 -0.67
CA ALA A 25 -4.07 42.25 -0.33
C ALA A 25 -3.79 41.71 1.08
N VAL A 26 -2.52 41.71 1.52
CA VAL A 26 -2.13 41.32 2.89
C VAL A 26 -2.62 42.35 3.90
N ASP A 27 -2.48 43.66 3.64
CA ASP A 27 -2.99 44.73 4.51
C ASP A 27 -4.53 44.63 4.65
N LYS A 28 -5.26 44.38 3.55
CA LYS A 28 -6.70 44.12 3.56
C LYS A 28 -7.08 42.90 4.37
N ALA A 29 -6.31 41.81 4.25
CA ALA A 29 -6.56 40.56 4.99
C ALA A 29 -6.31 40.74 6.50
N LEU A 30 -5.26 41.46 6.89
CA LEU A 30 -4.96 41.80 8.30
C LEU A 30 -6.08 42.60 8.96
N LEU A 31 -6.66 43.57 8.27
CA LEU A 31 -7.80 44.34 8.77
C LEU A 31 -9.05 43.45 8.86
N PHE A 32 -9.35 42.70 7.79
CA PHE A 32 -10.55 41.85 7.73
C PHE A 32 -10.57 40.80 8.82
N ALA A 33 -9.42 40.09 9.03
CA ALA A 33 -9.30 39.05 10.05
C ALA A 33 -9.19 39.63 11.46
N GLY A 34 -8.43 40.71 11.65
CA GLY A 34 -8.23 41.34 12.95
C GLY A 34 -9.53 41.77 13.61
N GLU A 35 -10.45 42.44 12.85
CA GLU A 35 -11.78 42.83 13.33
C GLU A 35 -12.66 41.62 13.72
N ARG A 36 -12.59 40.52 12.96
CA ARG A 36 -13.42 39.32 13.19
C ARG A 36 -12.89 38.38 14.24
N MET A 37 -11.62 38.50 14.55
CA MET A 37 -10.95 37.65 15.56
C MET A 37 -10.71 38.41 16.89
N GLU A 38 -11.22 39.58 17.03
CA GLU A 38 -11.14 40.33 18.28
C GLU A 38 -11.79 39.53 19.43
N GLY A 39 -11.11 39.46 20.57
CA GLY A 39 -11.58 38.75 21.76
C GLY A 39 -11.27 37.22 21.77
N TYR A 40 -10.82 36.62 20.68
CA TYR A 40 -10.38 35.20 20.69
C TYR A 40 -8.94 35.08 21.20
N LEU A 41 -8.76 34.30 22.28
CA LEU A 41 -7.48 34.16 22.95
C LEU A 41 -6.91 32.74 22.86
N ARG A 42 -5.58 32.65 22.87
CA ARG A 42 -4.80 31.39 23.01
C ARG A 42 -4.78 30.96 24.48
N TYR A 43 -4.19 29.78 24.74
CA TYR A 43 -4.03 29.27 26.10
C TYR A 43 -3.16 30.14 27.01
N ASP A 44 -2.27 30.98 26.46
CA ASP A 44 -1.43 31.93 27.19
C ASP A 44 -2.07 33.32 27.35
N GLY A 45 -3.32 33.46 26.96
CA GLY A 45 -4.05 34.74 27.01
C GLY A 45 -3.74 35.76 25.90
N LYS A 46 -2.85 35.42 24.98
CA LYS A 46 -2.56 36.27 23.82
C LYS A 46 -3.64 36.12 22.74
N PRO A 47 -3.81 37.12 21.86
CA PRO A 47 -4.75 37.03 20.76
C PRO A 47 -4.50 35.81 19.88
N LEU A 48 -5.56 35.07 19.51
CA LEU A 48 -5.47 33.96 18.61
C LEU A 48 -4.95 34.40 17.23
N PHE A 49 -5.27 35.62 16.80
CA PHE A 49 -4.82 36.16 15.54
C PHE A 49 -3.29 36.26 15.39
N ASP A 50 -2.54 36.36 16.51
CA ASP A 50 -1.07 36.29 16.48
C ASP A 50 -0.56 34.95 15.86
N HIS A 51 -1.31 33.84 16.04
CA HIS A 51 -1.04 32.58 15.40
C HIS A 51 -1.18 32.65 13.88
N ASP A 52 -2.28 33.19 13.36
CA ASP A 52 -2.54 33.27 11.93
C ASP A 52 -1.50 34.11 11.20
N VAL A 53 -1.08 35.22 11.82
CA VAL A 53 -0.02 36.08 11.28
C VAL A 53 1.34 35.38 11.30
N ALA A 54 1.64 34.60 12.35
CA ALA A 54 2.86 33.81 12.43
C ALA A 54 2.86 32.69 11.37
N VAL A 55 1.72 32.03 11.15
CA VAL A 55 1.55 31.05 10.06
C VAL A 55 1.77 31.70 8.69
N ALA A 56 1.19 32.87 8.46
CA ALA A 56 1.38 33.64 7.23
C ALA A 56 2.86 34.01 6.99
N MET A 57 3.61 34.33 8.04
CA MET A 57 5.04 34.59 7.96
C MET A 57 5.83 33.32 7.57
N ILE A 58 5.51 32.16 8.14
CA ILE A 58 6.12 30.87 7.76
C ILE A 58 5.82 30.57 6.28
N VAL A 59 4.57 30.74 5.86
CA VAL A 59 4.12 30.52 4.47
C VAL A 59 4.88 31.41 3.49
N ALA A 60 5.02 32.69 3.80
CA ALA A 60 5.65 33.67 2.92
C ALA A 60 7.19 33.57 2.94
N LYS A 61 7.80 33.47 4.13
CA LYS A 61 9.27 33.55 4.31
C LYS A 61 9.96 32.20 4.21
N GLU A 62 9.45 31.19 4.93
CA GLU A 62 10.14 29.89 5.05
C GLU A 62 9.78 28.94 3.90
N ILE A 63 8.48 28.84 3.57
CA ILE A 63 8.03 28.02 2.45
C ILE A 63 8.17 28.79 1.12
N GLY A 64 7.89 30.10 1.11
CA GLY A 64 8.05 30.97 -0.07
C GLY A 64 6.83 30.96 -0.99
N LEU A 65 5.61 30.75 -0.48
CA LEU A 65 4.37 30.82 -1.26
C LEU A 65 3.92 32.28 -1.50
N GLY A 66 3.21 32.48 -2.60
CA GLY A 66 2.77 33.79 -3.05
C GLY A 66 1.50 34.31 -2.37
N ARG A 67 0.95 35.42 -2.94
CA ARG A 67 -0.17 36.24 -2.44
C ARG A 67 -1.34 35.40 -1.89
N ASN A 68 -1.94 34.52 -2.70
CA ASN A 68 -3.17 33.82 -2.32
C ASN A 68 -2.98 32.89 -1.11
N SER A 69 -1.81 32.25 -1.01
CA SER A 69 -1.48 31.39 0.13
C SER A 69 -1.23 32.20 1.41
N THR A 70 -0.55 33.33 1.31
CA THR A 70 -0.30 34.22 2.45
C THR A 70 -1.60 34.81 2.98
N VAL A 71 -2.48 35.30 2.09
CA VAL A 71 -3.81 35.81 2.45
C VAL A 71 -4.67 34.71 3.06
N ALA A 72 -4.68 33.49 2.47
CA ALA A 72 -5.44 32.37 3.03
C ALA A 72 -4.92 31.95 4.42
N ALA A 73 -3.62 32.05 4.67
CA ALA A 73 -3.03 31.78 5.98
C ALA A 73 -3.47 32.82 7.04
N ILE A 74 -3.63 34.09 6.68
CA ILE A 74 -4.16 35.13 7.57
C ILE A 74 -5.63 34.89 7.93
N LEU A 75 -6.42 34.32 7.00
CA LEU A 75 -7.87 34.19 7.10
C LEU A 75 -8.36 32.83 7.59
N HIS A 76 -7.47 31.84 7.75
CA HIS A 76 -7.90 30.45 7.90
C HIS A 76 -8.69 30.17 9.18
N ASP A 77 -8.36 30.80 10.29
CA ASP A 77 -9.05 30.61 11.56
C ASP A 77 -10.35 31.41 11.63
N VAL A 78 -10.50 32.50 10.87
CA VAL A 78 -11.78 33.26 10.75
C VAL A 78 -12.90 32.31 10.29
N MET A 79 -12.68 31.58 9.21
CA MET A 79 -13.65 30.59 8.69
C MET A 79 -13.83 29.41 9.62
N ARG A 80 -12.75 28.91 10.24
CA ARG A 80 -12.80 27.79 11.20
C ARG A 80 -13.66 28.16 12.42
N ILE A 81 -13.50 29.35 12.97
CA ILE A 81 -14.28 29.84 14.11
C ILE A 81 -15.75 30.00 13.71
N ALA A 82 -16.03 30.63 12.59
CA ALA A 82 -17.38 30.78 12.07
C ALA A 82 -18.08 29.42 11.87
N SER A 83 -17.40 28.46 11.29
CA SER A 83 -17.97 27.10 11.06
C SER A 83 -18.27 26.33 12.36
N GLN A 84 -17.59 26.63 13.46
CA GLN A 84 -17.80 25.99 14.76
C GLN A 84 -18.81 26.69 15.66
N GLN A 85 -18.90 28.03 15.61
CA GLN A 85 -19.71 28.81 16.52
C GLN A 85 -20.98 29.40 15.88
N GLN A 86 -20.94 29.69 14.59
CA GLN A 86 -22.01 30.33 13.85
C GLN A 86 -22.17 29.71 12.45
N PRO A 87 -22.59 28.45 12.37
CA PRO A 87 -22.69 27.74 11.09
C PRO A 87 -23.57 28.41 10.04
N GLU A 88 -24.59 29.17 10.48
CA GLU A 88 -25.50 29.95 9.64
C GLU A 88 -24.83 31.16 8.95
N SER A 89 -23.75 31.68 9.50
CA SER A 89 -22.99 32.81 8.93
C SER A 89 -21.92 32.38 7.90
N VAL A 90 -21.65 31.09 7.76
CA VAL A 90 -20.57 30.57 6.89
C VAL A 90 -20.78 30.90 5.42
N GLU A 91 -22.02 30.85 4.94
CA GLU A 91 -22.36 31.16 3.55
C GLU A 91 -22.12 32.65 3.22
N GLN A 92 -22.56 33.55 4.12
CA GLN A 92 -22.33 35.00 4.00
C GLN A 92 -20.82 35.29 4.06
N LEU A 93 -20.10 34.77 5.04
CA LEU A 93 -18.66 34.96 5.19
C LEU A 93 -17.89 34.42 3.95
N SER A 94 -18.34 33.32 3.38
CA SER A 94 -17.76 32.79 2.14
C SER A 94 -17.97 33.75 0.95
N ALA A 95 -19.13 34.37 0.85
CA ALA A 95 -19.40 35.39 -0.17
C ALA A 95 -18.51 36.62 0.00
N GLU A 96 -18.37 37.13 1.23
CA GLU A 96 -17.50 38.27 1.55
C GLU A 96 -16.01 37.98 1.24
N ILE A 97 -15.52 36.80 1.59
CA ILE A 97 -14.12 36.37 1.28
C ILE A 97 -13.93 36.24 -0.23
N ARG A 98 -14.91 35.69 -0.94
CA ARG A 98 -14.87 35.53 -2.41
C ARG A 98 -14.79 36.92 -3.10
N GLU A 99 -15.61 37.85 -2.68
CA GLU A 99 -15.62 39.19 -3.23
C GLU A 99 -14.34 39.96 -2.91
N ALA A 100 -13.85 39.86 -1.67
CA ALA A 100 -12.70 40.60 -1.19
C ALA A 100 -11.35 40.09 -1.69
N PHE A 101 -11.19 38.77 -1.84
CA PHE A 101 -9.90 38.10 -2.07
C PHE A 101 -9.90 37.09 -3.23
N GLY A 102 -11.05 36.72 -3.77
CA GLY A 102 -11.24 35.86 -4.92
C GLY A 102 -11.47 34.38 -4.58
N GLU A 103 -11.96 33.62 -5.57
CA GLU A 103 -12.36 32.20 -5.44
C GLU A 103 -11.20 31.29 -5.00
N GLN A 104 -9.99 31.55 -5.48
CA GLN A 104 -8.83 30.73 -5.13
C GLN A 104 -8.47 30.80 -3.64
N VAL A 105 -8.57 31.98 -3.03
CA VAL A 105 -8.32 32.16 -1.59
C VAL A 105 -9.39 31.43 -0.79
N LEU A 106 -10.66 31.59 -1.16
CA LEU A 106 -11.77 30.89 -0.52
C LEU A 106 -11.59 29.35 -0.63
N GLY A 107 -11.24 28.83 -1.80
CA GLY A 107 -11.00 27.40 -2.00
C GLY A 107 -9.91 26.84 -1.08
N ILE A 108 -8.80 27.56 -0.90
CA ILE A 108 -7.73 27.19 0.02
C ILE A 108 -8.25 27.18 1.47
N ILE A 109 -8.97 28.19 1.91
CA ILE A 109 -9.51 28.31 3.28
C ILE A 109 -10.49 27.16 3.57
N VAL A 110 -11.42 26.88 2.65
CA VAL A 110 -12.36 25.76 2.78
C VAL A 110 -11.62 24.43 2.89
N GLY A 111 -10.58 24.23 2.08
CA GLY A 111 -9.71 23.06 2.17
C GLY A 111 -9.04 22.91 3.54
N LEU A 112 -8.51 24.02 4.10
CA LEU A 112 -7.92 24.04 5.44
C LEU A 112 -8.93 23.69 6.53
N CYS A 113 -10.15 24.21 6.45
CA CYS A 113 -11.23 23.89 7.38
C CYS A 113 -11.60 22.41 7.34
N LYS A 114 -11.75 21.83 6.14
CA LYS A 114 -12.01 20.39 5.97
C LYS A 114 -10.98 19.54 6.70
N ILE A 115 -9.67 19.80 6.48
CA ILE A 115 -8.59 19.04 7.12
C ILE A 115 -8.56 19.27 8.64
N SER A 116 -8.84 20.50 9.12
CA SER A 116 -8.77 20.81 10.54
C SER A 116 -9.87 20.17 11.37
N ASN A 117 -11.01 19.85 10.79
CA ASN A 117 -12.14 19.21 11.46
C ASN A 117 -11.95 17.68 11.69
N ILE A 118 -10.90 17.09 11.12
CA ILE A 118 -10.64 15.66 11.22
C ILE A 118 -9.96 15.33 12.56
N LYS A 119 -10.60 14.49 13.38
CA LYS A 119 -10.07 14.02 14.67
C LYS A 119 -9.32 12.71 14.49
N LEU A 120 -8.05 12.68 14.83
CA LEU A 120 -7.20 11.50 14.78
C LEU A 120 -7.14 10.76 16.11
N LYS A 121 -7.13 9.43 16.06
CA LYS A 121 -6.63 8.57 17.15
C LYS A 121 -5.14 8.30 16.97
N VAL A 122 -4.44 8.11 18.09
CA VAL A 122 -2.98 7.91 18.15
C VAL A 122 -2.64 6.45 17.79
N SER A 123 -2.63 6.08 16.50
CA SER A 123 -2.10 4.79 16.03
C SER A 123 -1.29 4.96 14.74
N LYS A 124 -0.24 4.12 14.55
CA LYS A 124 0.64 4.20 13.36
C LYS A 124 -0.09 3.83 12.05
N GLU A 125 -1.04 2.91 12.11
CA GLU A 125 -1.84 2.48 10.96
C GLU A 125 -2.74 3.62 10.48
N GLN A 126 -3.40 4.32 11.41
CA GLN A 126 -4.23 5.49 11.10
C GLN A 126 -3.42 6.70 10.59
N ALA A 127 -2.15 6.83 10.99
CA ALA A 127 -1.30 7.90 10.45
C ALA A 127 -1.04 7.73 8.94
N ASN A 128 -0.97 6.50 8.43
CA ASN A 128 -0.83 6.25 7.00
C ASN A 128 -2.13 6.56 6.24
N ASP A 129 -3.27 6.07 6.74
CA ASP A 129 -4.58 6.34 6.14
C ASP A 129 -4.91 7.84 6.12
N PHE A 130 -4.57 8.56 7.20
CA PHE A 130 -4.76 10.00 7.29
C PHE A 130 -3.86 10.78 6.32
N ARG A 131 -2.64 10.33 6.11
CA ARG A 131 -1.73 10.93 5.14
C ARG A 131 -2.27 10.81 3.73
N ASP A 132 -2.73 9.60 3.35
CA ASP A 132 -3.31 9.33 2.04
C ASP A 132 -4.61 10.14 1.84
N MET A 133 -5.37 10.32 2.91
CA MET A 133 -6.53 11.16 2.94
C MET A 133 -6.21 12.64 2.75
N ILE A 134 -5.23 13.21 3.48
CA ILE A 134 -4.82 14.63 3.28
C ILE A 134 -4.47 14.89 1.81
N VAL A 135 -3.77 13.94 1.18
CA VAL A 135 -3.40 14.03 -0.24
C VAL A 135 -4.63 14.02 -1.14
N SER A 136 -5.63 13.16 -0.84
CA SER A 136 -6.84 13.05 -1.65
C SER A 136 -7.86 14.19 -1.42
N TYR A 137 -7.85 14.80 -0.22
CA TYR A 137 -8.77 15.89 0.14
C TYR A 137 -8.35 17.26 -0.38
N SER A 138 -7.07 17.46 -0.69
CA SER A 138 -6.61 18.73 -1.20
C SER A 138 -6.65 18.75 -2.73
N GLU A 139 -7.74 19.26 -3.28
CA GLU A 139 -7.81 19.67 -4.69
C GLU A 139 -6.70 20.68 -5.01
N ASP A 140 -6.34 21.50 -4.02
CA ASP A 140 -5.25 22.47 -4.07
C ASP A 140 -4.09 22.06 -3.13
N PRO A 141 -2.92 21.68 -3.64
CA PRO A 141 -1.76 21.28 -2.84
C PRO A 141 -1.23 22.37 -1.90
N ARG A 142 -1.56 23.64 -2.14
CA ARG A 142 -1.21 24.76 -1.23
C ARG A 142 -1.83 24.59 0.16
N VAL A 143 -3.00 23.95 0.24
CA VAL A 143 -3.65 23.62 1.51
C VAL A 143 -2.72 22.80 2.42
N ILE A 144 -2.03 21.81 1.86
CA ILE A 144 -1.09 20.95 2.61
C ILE A 144 0.10 21.76 3.11
N LEU A 145 0.64 22.65 2.27
CA LEU A 145 1.80 23.48 2.63
C LEU A 145 1.45 24.48 3.75
N ILE A 146 0.26 25.09 3.68
CA ILE A 146 -0.22 26.00 4.75
C ILE A 146 -0.49 25.20 6.02
N LYS A 147 -1.03 23.98 5.91
CA LYS A 147 -1.25 23.10 7.08
C LYS A 147 0.03 22.64 7.75
N LEU A 148 1.12 22.46 6.99
CA LEU A 148 2.44 22.22 7.54
C LEU A 148 2.98 23.47 8.28
N ALA A 149 2.75 24.68 7.76
CA ALA A 149 3.12 25.93 8.41
C ALA A 149 2.34 26.14 9.72
N ASP A 150 1.02 25.93 9.71
CA ASP A 150 0.16 25.93 10.89
C ASP A 150 0.68 24.95 11.95
N ARG A 151 0.97 23.71 11.56
CA ARG A 151 1.51 22.71 12.48
C ARG A 151 2.86 23.14 13.06
N LEU A 152 3.73 23.73 12.26
CA LEU A 152 5.05 24.19 12.73
C LEU A 152 4.92 25.32 13.75
N GLU A 153 4.03 26.32 13.51
CA GLU A 153 3.76 27.39 14.48
C GLU A 153 3.24 26.81 15.80
N VAL A 154 2.26 25.90 15.72
CA VAL A 154 1.71 25.23 16.92
C VAL A 154 2.82 24.46 17.67
N MET A 155 3.75 23.81 16.99
CA MET A 155 4.86 23.10 17.62
C MET A 155 5.88 24.05 18.26
N ARG A 156 6.18 25.19 17.65
CA ARG A 156 7.04 26.25 18.21
C ARG A 156 6.47 26.84 19.51
N SER A 157 5.14 26.91 19.58
CA SER A 157 4.41 27.46 20.74
C SER A 157 3.78 26.36 21.63
N LEU A 158 4.26 25.10 21.53
CA LEU A 158 3.58 23.95 22.15
C LEU A 158 3.55 23.97 23.67
N GLU A 159 4.43 24.71 24.31
CA GLU A 159 4.52 24.88 25.79
C GLU A 159 3.26 25.47 26.40
N ILE A 160 2.50 26.29 25.67
CA ILE A 160 1.25 26.89 26.14
C ILE A 160 0.11 25.89 26.28
N PHE A 161 0.22 24.71 25.67
CA PHE A 161 -0.83 23.69 25.66
C PHE A 161 -0.77 22.77 26.88
N PRO A 162 -1.91 22.21 27.34
CA PRO A 162 -1.93 21.16 28.35
C PRO A 162 -1.11 19.93 27.98
N ALA A 163 -0.53 19.23 28.99
CA ALA A 163 0.40 18.12 28.78
C ALA A 163 -0.11 17.02 27.84
N GLU A 164 -1.39 16.63 27.97
CA GLU A 164 -2.03 15.65 27.11
C GLU A 164 -2.05 16.09 25.63
N LYS A 165 -2.43 17.34 25.40
CA LYS A 165 -2.44 17.94 24.06
C LYS A 165 -1.03 18.07 23.49
N ARG A 166 -0.03 18.44 24.32
CA ARG A 166 1.39 18.47 23.91
C ARG A 166 1.84 17.13 23.37
N ARG A 167 1.61 16.05 24.12
CA ARG A 167 2.00 14.69 23.71
C ARG A 167 1.31 14.24 22.43
N LYS A 168 0.00 14.47 22.30
CA LYS A 168 -0.78 14.15 21.11
C LYS A 168 -0.25 14.88 19.87
N LYS A 169 -0.12 16.21 19.96
CA LYS A 169 0.36 17.06 18.85
C LYS A 169 1.79 16.70 18.43
N SER A 170 2.68 16.37 19.38
CA SER A 170 4.05 15.90 19.11
C SER A 170 4.04 14.57 18.37
N TRP A 171 3.21 13.62 18.81
CA TRP A 171 3.08 12.33 18.12
C TRP A 171 2.57 12.49 16.67
N GLU A 172 1.54 13.30 16.47
CA GLU A 172 1.01 13.63 15.15
C GLU A 172 2.08 14.29 14.27
N SER A 173 2.84 15.23 14.82
CA SER A 173 3.91 15.93 14.10
C SER A 173 5.03 14.98 13.67
N MET A 174 5.46 14.08 14.53
CA MET A 174 6.48 13.08 14.26
C MET A 174 6.07 12.06 13.18
N ASN A 175 4.87 11.49 13.33
CA ASN A 175 4.46 10.34 12.54
C ASN A 175 3.71 10.71 11.25
N LEU A 176 3.22 11.94 11.14
CA LEU A 176 2.42 12.41 10.03
C LEU A 176 3.04 13.61 9.32
N TYR A 177 3.07 14.78 9.98
CA TYR A 177 3.44 16.03 9.32
C TYR A 177 4.92 16.07 8.89
N ALA A 178 5.83 15.54 9.70
CA ALA A 178 7.24 15.43 9.34
C ALA A 178 7.44 14.49 8.13
N GLN A 179 6.65 13.44 7.99
CA GLN A 179 6.70 12.53 6.85
C GLN A 179 6.18 13.21 5.56
N ILE A 180 5.11 13.99 5.65
CA ILE A 180 4.60 14.79 4.53
C ILE A 180 5.66 15.83 4.11
N ALA A 181 6.23 16.57 5.06
CA ALA A 181 7.29 17.55 4.80
C ALA A 181 8.51 16.91 4.12
N HIS A 182 8.92 15.70 4.55
CA HIS A 182 9.99 14.93 3.92
C HIS A 182 9.73 14.64 2.44
N LYS A 183 8.51 14.23 2.10
CA LYS A 183 8.14 13.93 0.72
C LYS A 183 8.11 15.14 -0.18
N LEU A 184 7.65 16.25 0.36
CA LEU A 184 7.64 17.53 -0.33
C LEU A 184 9.04 18.17 -0.44
N GLY A 185 10.08 17.52 0.12
CA GLY A 185 11.44 18.04 0.11
C GLY A 185 11.67 19.24 1.05
N LEU A 186 10.73 19.51 1.97
CA LEU A 186 10.82 20.58 2.97
C LEU A 186 11.69 20.13 4.17
N TYR A 187 12.96 19.88 3.91
CA TYR A 187 13.85 19.23 4.88
C TYR A 187 14.09 20.02 6.17
N ASN A 188 14.10 21.36 6.11
CA ASN A 188 14.25 22.20 7.29
C ASN A 188 13.02 22.09 8.19
N LEU A 189 11.83 22.26 7.61
CA LEU A 189 10.56 22.15 8.30
C LEU A 189 10.36 20.74 8.89
N LYS A 190 10.72 19.69 8.12
CA LYS A 190 10.74 18.31 8.60
C LYS A 190 11.63 18.15 9.85
N SER A 191 12.87 18.61 9.78
CA SER A 191 13.84 18.44 10.86
C SER A 191 13.41 19.19 12.12
N GLU A 192 12.88 20.40 11.98
CA GLU A 192 12.37 21.18 13.09
C GLU A 192 11.13 20.55 13.74
N LEU A 193 10.19 20.04 12.92
CA LEU A 193 9.02 19.29 13.45
C LEU A 193 9.44 18.03 14.22
N GLU A 194 10.45 17.30 13.74
CA GLU A 194 10.99 16.13 14.41
C GLU A 194 11.68 16.49 15.73
N ASP A 195 12.50 17.52 15.74
CA ASP A 195 13.22 17.97 16.93
C ASP A 195 12.25 18.49 18.02
N LEU A 196 11.29 19.34 17.64
CA LEU A 196 10.24 19.83 18.53
C LEU A 196 9.36 18.70 19.07
N ALA A 197 9.04 17.70 18.23
CA ALA A 197 8.27 16.56 18.67
C ALA A 197 9.05 15.68 19.65
N LEU A 198 10.34 15.43 19.38
CA LEU A 198 11.22 14.65 20.27
C LEU A 198 11.32 15.29 21.66
N LYS A 199 11.42 16.62 21.74
CA LYS A 199 11.47 17.38 23.01
C LYS A 199 10.35 17.01 23.96
N TYR A 200 9.14 16.68 23.46
CA TYR A 200 7.99 16.34 24.30
C TYR A 200 7.68 14.85 24.35
N LEU A 201 8.17 14.04 23.42
CA LEU A 201 7.98 12.59 23.41
C LEU A 201 9.06 11.87 24.21
N GLU A 202 10.34 12.30 24.09
CA GLU A 202 11.49 11.72 24.76
C GLU A 202 12.37 12.84 25.35
N PRO A 203 11.89 13.57 26.37
CA PRO A 203 12.53 14.79 26.87
C PRO A 203 13.93 14.55 27.42
N ALA A 204 14.17 13.43 28.10
CA ALA A 204 15.48 13.11 28.66
C ALA A 204 16.56 12.91 27.57
N ASP A 205 16.21 12.19 26.51
CA ASP A 205 17.12 11.96 25.38
C ASP A 205 17.37 13.26 24.61
N TYR A 206 16.33 14.07 24.42
CA TYR A 206 16.45 15.39 23.78
C TYR A 206 17.39 16.30 24.55
N GLU A 207 17.22 16.43 25.85
CA GLU A 207 18.01 17.30 26.71
C GLU A 207 19.46 16.83 26.80
N TYR A 208 19.69 15.51 26.90
CA TYR A 208 21.01 14.93 26.86
C TYR A 208 21.77 15.30 25.55
N ILE A 209 21.14 15.09 24.39
CA ILE A 209 21.77 15.37 23.10
C ILE A 209 21.98 16.87 22.91
N SER A 210 21.01 17.71 23.30
CA SER A 210 21.12 19.17 23.21
C SER A 210 22.33 19.68 24.02
N ARG A 211 22.44 19.23 25.27
CA ARG A 211 23.55 19.59 26.13
C ARG A 211 24.89 19.12 25.57
N ARG A 212 24.98 17.88 25.04
CA ARG A 212 26.24 17.38 24.44
C ARG A 212 26.62 18.17 23.19
N LEU A 213 25.63 18.61 22.39
CA LEU A 213 25.89 19.49 21.24
C LEU A 213 26.43 20.85 21.66
N GLU A 214 25.90 21.43 22.73
CA GLU A 214 26.39 22.72 23.28
C GLU A 214 27.81 22.60 23.85
N GLU A 215 28.08 21.60 24.69
CA GLU A 215 29.40 21.33 25.31
C GLU A 215 30.49 21.15 24.25
N THR A 216 30.20 20.52 23.12
CA THR A 216 31.16 20.22 22.06
C THR A 216 31.21 21.26 20.94
N GLU A 217 30.45 22.36 21.04
CA GLU A 217 30.33 23.37 19.95
C GLU A 217 31.67 24.03 19.63
N SER A 218 32.40 24.50 20.65
CA SER A 218 33.67 25.19 20.47
C SER A 218 34.72 24.28 19.81
N GLU A 219 34.81 23.03 20.25
CA GLU A 219 35.73 22.05 19.66
C GLU A 219 35.37 21.76 18.20
N ARG A 220 34.08 21.64 17.90
CA ARG A 220 33.59 21.43 16.51
C ARG A 220 33.95 22.59 15.61
N GLN A 221 33.74 23.83 16.07
CA GLN A 221 34.06 25.04 15.28
C GLN A 221 35.55 25.14 15.00
N THR A 222 36.38 24.88 16.01
CA THR A 222 37.84 24.88 15.86
C THR A 222 38.29 23.79 14.88
N PHE A 223 37.73 22.60 14.99
CA PHE A 223 38.00 21.50 14.05
C PHE A 223 37.58 21.86 12.61
N ILE A 224 36.37 22.39 12.41
CA ILE A 224 35.84 22.80 11.10
C ILE A 224 36.76 23.87 10.48
N ALA A 225 37.15 24.90 11.25
CA ALA A 225 38.01 25.97 10.76
C ALA A 225 39.33 25.38 10.25
N ARG A 226 40.01 24.53 11.05
CA ARG A 226 41.25 23.88 10.66
C ARG A 226 41.11 22.97 9.44
N PHE A 227 40.02 22.18 9.40
CA PHE A 227 39.71 21.26 8.29
C PHE A 227 39.52 22.00 6.98
N LEU A 228 38.90 23.18 6.98
CA LEU A 228 38.57 23.93 5.77
C LEU A 228 39.80 24.65 5.15
N VAL A 229 40.87 24.96 5.92
CA VAL A 229 42.02 25.72 5.42
C VAL A 229 42.58 25.19 4.09
N PRO A 230 42.94 23.90 3.93
CA PRO A 230 43.54 23.42 2.68
C PRO A 230 42.50 23.40 1.51
N ILE A 231 41.22 23.24 1.79
CA ILE A 231 40.16 23.26 0.79
C ILE A 231 39.99 24.69 0.28
N ILE A 232 39.83 25.66 1.17
CA ILE A 232 39.64 27.09 0.86
C ILE A 232 40.82 27.58 0.01
N ALA A 233 42.07 27.33 0.44
CA ALA A 233 43.26 27.77 -0.28
C ALA A 233 43.35 27.25 -1.72
N ARG A 234 42.76 26.08 -2.00
CA ARG A 234 42.74 25.50 -3.36
C ARG A 234 41.54 25.98 -4.19
N ILE A 235 40.38 26.18 -3.56
CA ILE A 235 39.20 26.73 -4.26
C ILE A 235 39.46 28.19 -4.67
N ASP A 236 40.05 29.00 -3.79
CA ASP A 236 40.39 30.41 -4.07
C ASP A 236 41.25 30.58 -5.33
N ARG A 237 42.18 29.62 -5.59
CA ARG A 237 43.02 29.61 -6.78
C ARG A 237 42.23 29.39 -8.09
N GLN A 238 41.00 28.87 -8.00
CA GLN A 238 40.18 28.65 -9.21
C GLN A 238 39.40 29.89 -9.62
N GLY A 239 39.26 30.91 -8.78
CA GLY A 239 38.72 32.23 -9.11
C GLY A 239 37.18 32.30 -9.24
N PHE A 240 36.42 31.25 -8.91
CA PHE A 240 34.96 31.33 -8.87
C PHE A 240 34.42 31.71 -7.49
N LYS A 241 33.24 32.31 -7.44
CA LYS A 241 32.63 32.73 -6.19
C LYS A 241 31.96 31.53 -5.50
N TYR A 242 32.15 31.45 -4.19
CA TYR A 242 31.55 30.42 -3.36
C TYR A 242 31.40 30.91 -1.90
N HIS A 243 30.58 30.18 -1.14
CA HIS A 243 30.62 30.29 0.31
C HIS A 243 30.42 28.91 0.95
N ILE A 244 30.88 28.78 2.21
CA ILE A 244 30.83 27.51 2.95
C ILE A 244 29.91 27.69 4.14
N LYS A 245 28.95 26.74 4.30
CA LYS A 245 28.08 26.64 5.48
C LYS A 245 28.36 25.35 6.21
N SER A 246 28.48 25.42 7.53
CA SER A 246 28.45 24.23 8.39
C SER A 246 27.00 24.02 8.86
N ARG A 247 26.54 22.80 8.85
CA ARG A 247 25.21 22.42 9.38
C ARG A 247 25.35 21.30 10.38
N THR A 248 24.99 21.56 11.62
CA THR A 248 24.80 20.52 12.64
C THR A 248 23.53 19.73 12.32
N LYS A 249 23.58 18.41 12.43
CA LYS A 249 22.40 17.56 12.24
C LYS A 249 21.38 17.79 13.35
N SER A 250 20.10 17.63 13.00
CA SER A 250 19.01 17.75 13.94
C SER A 250 19.15 16.74 15.09
N ILE A 251 18.68 17.11 16.28
CA ILE A 251 18.72 16.29 17.49
C ILE A 251 18.05 14.94 17.24
N TYR A 252 16.90 14.94 16.57
CA TYR A 252 16.20 13.71 16.19
C TYR A 252 17.05 12.81 15.27
N SER A 253 17.78 13.39 14.31
CA SER A 253 18.63 12.61 13.41
C SER A 253 19.79 11.94 14.15
N ILE A 254 20.36 12.62 15.13
CA ILE A 254 21.39 12.06 16.02
C ILE A 254 20.80 10.96 16.89
N TRP A 255 19.70 11.22 17.59
CA TRP A 255 18.98 10.28 18.44
C TRP A 255 18.61 8.99 17.68
N ASN A 256 18.05 9.12 16.48
CA ASN A 256 17.68 7.98 15.64
C ASN A 256 18.89 7.12 15.22
N LYS A 257 20.07 7.74 15.00
CA LYS A 257 21.30 7.02 14.72
C LYS A 257 21.83 6.31 15.95
N MET A 258 21.87 6.98 17.11
CA MET A 258 22.26 6.37 18.38
C MET A 258 21.42 5.11 18.64
N ARG A 259 20.10 5.20 18.47
CA ARG A 259 19.18 4.05 18.66
C ARG A 259 19.35 2.95 17.60
N LYS A 260 19.43 3.31 16.32
CA LYS A 260 19.54 2.31 15.24
C LYS A 260 20.86 1.57 15.22
N GLN A 261 21.96 2.26 15.58
CA GLN A 261 23.30 1.69 15.58
C GLN A 261 23.73 1.19 16.96
N ASN A 262 22.91 1.44 17.98
CA ASN A 262 23.19 1.12 19.39
C ASN A 262 24.53 1.69 19.84
N VAL A 263 24.78 2.97 19.55
CA VAL A 263 26.03 3.67 19.89
C VAL A 263 25.75 4.89 20.77
N PRO A 264 26.68 5.31 21.65
CA PRO A 264 26.58 6.56 22.39
C PRO A 264 26.72 7.77 21.45
N PHE A 265 26.51 8.98 21.98
CA PHE A 265 26.64 10.23 21.22
C PHE A 265 28.00 10.36 20.51
N GLU A 266 29.09 10.01 21.18
CA GLU A 266 30.47 10.05 20.65
C GLU A 266 30.69 9.06 19.50
N GLY A 267 29.90 8.02 19.40
CA GLY A 267 29.90 7.04 18.30
C GLY A 267 29.18 7.50 17.03
N VAL A 268 28.52 8.66 17.05
CA VAL A 268 27.88 9.25 15.87
C VAL A 268 28.86 10.11 15.10
N TYR A 269 29.52 9.54 14.11
CA TYR A 269 30.63 10.20 13.38
C TYR A 269 30.24 11.40 12.51
N ASP A 270 28.98 11.55 12.10
CA ASP A 270 28.51 12.57 11.17
C ASP A 270 27.53 13.57 11.82
N ILE A 271 27.91 14.11 12.98
CA ILE A 271 27.11 15.09 13.73
C ILE A 271 26.93 16.40 12.93
N PHE A 272 27.86 16.74 12.07
CA PHE A 272 27.78 17.90 11.19
C PHE A 272 28.11 17.54 9.74
N ALA A 273 27.67 18.38 8.82
CA ALA A 273 28.04 18.33 7.40
C ALA A 273 28.52 19.72 6.96
N LEU A 274 29.49 19.74 6.05
CA LEU A 274 29.93 20.96 5.40
C LEU A 274 29.30 21.11 4.04
N ARG A 275 28.87 22.33 3.70
CA ARG A 275 28.28 22.64 2.40
C ARG A 275 29.13 23.65 1.69
N VAL A 276 29.64 23.30 0.52
CA VAL A 276 30.27 24.22 -0.42
C VAL A 276 29.24 24.64 -1.44
N ILE A 277 28.88 25.92 -1.40
CA ILE A 277 27.83 26.50 -2.25
C ILE A 277 28.52 27.42 -3.26
N ILE A 278 28.33 27.12 -4.54
CA ILE A 278 29.02 27.77 -5.66
C ILE A 278 28.06 28.78 -6.30
N ASP A 279 28.50 30.01 -6.50
CA ASP A 279 27.78 31.01 -7.26
C ASP A 279 28.25 30.98 -8.73
N CYS A 280 27.40 30.46 -9.61
CA CYS A 280 27.75 30.28 -11.02
C CYS A 280 26.52 30.22 -11.92
N GLU A 281 26.75 30.42 -13.23
CA GLU A 281 25.74 30.23 -14.28
C GLU A 281 25.39 28.74 -14.43
N ARG A 282 24.17 28.49 -14.92
CA ARG A 282 23.57 27.15 -14.98
C ARG A 282 24.38 26.15 -15.81
N GLU A 283 24.98 26.61 -16.89
CA GLU A 283 25.81 25.82 -17.81
C GLU A 283 27.07 25.27 -17.12
N MET A 284 27.60 25.98 -16.12
CA MET A 284 28.81 25.63 -15.40
C MET A 284 28.57 24.82 -14.12
N GLU A 285 27.32 24.69 -13.68
CA GLU A 285 26.96 24.07 -12.41
C GLU A 285 27.58 22.68 -12.22
N LYS A 286 27.41 21.81 -13.19
CA LYS A 286 27.94 20.43 -13.12
C LYS A 286 29.46 20.41 -13.09
N GLN A 287 30.09 21.16 -13.96
CA GLN A 287 31.55 21.22 -14.07
C GLN A 287 32.18 21.70 -12.76
N LEU A 288 31.67 22.79 -12.20
CA LEU A 288 32.25 23.37 -10.97
C LEU A 288 32.00 22.49 -9.74
N CYS A 289 30.84 21.82 -9.66
CA CYS A 289 30.60 20.83 -8.60
C CYS A 289 31.65 19.71 -8.62
N TRP A 290 31.97 19.18 -9.81
CA TRP A 290 33.02 18.15 -9.94
C TRP A 290 34.44 18.69 -9.71
N THR A 291 34.71 19.93 -10.09
CA THR A 291 35.98 20.60 -9.78
C THR A 291 36.21 20.70 -8.24
N VAL A 292 35.17 21.12 -7.50
CA VAL A 292 35.26 21.18 -6.03
C VAL A 292 35.41 19.78 -5.44
N TYR A 293 34.73 18.77 -5.97
CA TYR A 293 34.92 17.38 -5.55
C TYR A 293 36.37 16.92 -5.75
N SER A 294 37.00 17.22 -6.88
CA SER A 294 38.40 16.90 -7.14
C SER A 294 39.34 17.57 -6.13
N ILE A 295 39.13 18.86 -5.87
CA ILE A 295 39.91 19.61 -4.87
C ILE A 295 39.79 18.97 -3.47
N VAL A 296 38.57 18.59 -3.06
CA VAL A 296 38.34 17.93 -1.77
C VAL A 296 39.04 16.57 -1.71
N SER A 297 38.99 15.80 -2.80
CA SER A 297 39.60 14.46 -2.88
C SER A 297 41.15 14.54 -2.90
N ASP A 298 41.71 15.63 -3.41
CA ASP A 298 43.15 15.91 -3.36
C ASP A 298 43.64 16.32 -1.95
N CYS A 299 42.74 16.92 -1.14
CA CYS A 299 43.08 17.32 0.23
C CYS A 299 42.91 16.17 1.21
N TYR A 300 41.90 15.33 1.02
CA TYR A 300 41.49 14.31 1.97
C TYR A 300 41.04 13.02 1.26
N THR A 301 41.36 11.86 1.83
CA THR A 301 40.97 10.57 1.25
C THR A 301 39.46 10.35 1.31
N PRO A 302 38.75 10.24 0.15
CA PRO A 302 37.33 10.01 0.11
C PRO A 302 36.96 8.54 0.39
N ASN A 303 35.77 8.31 0.95
CA ASN A 303 35.18 6.99 1.08
C ASN A 303 34.35 6.69 -0.17
N PRO A 304 34.76 5.77 -1.06
CA PRO A 304 34.06 5.48 -2.32
C PRO A 304 32.62 5.00 -2.11
N ASN A 305 32.36 4.27 -1.03
CA ASN A 305 31.04 3.69 -0.74
C ASN A 305 30.03 4.75 -0.27
N ARG A 306 30.49 5.93 0.12
CA ARG A 306 29.66 7.04 0.61
C ARG A 306 29.51 8.20 -0.38
N MET A 307 30.07 8.08 -1.57
CA MET A 307 29.87 9.05 -2.64
C MET A 307 28.45 8.94 -3.20
N ARG A 308 27.78 10.08 -3.38
CA ARG A 308 26.43 10.17 -3.97
C ARG A 308 26.40 11.32 -4.98
N ASP A 309 26.09 10.99 -6.22
CA ASP A 309 25.98 11.95 -7.33
C ASP A 309 24.50 12.20 -7.67
N TRP A 310 23.94 13.24 -7.09
CA TRP A 310 22.62 13.75 -7.44
C TRP A 310 22.69 15.04 -8.28
N VAL A 311 23.89 15.43 -8.75
CA VAL A 311 24.04 16.50 -9.74
C VAL A 311 23.85 15.94 -11.15
N THR A 312 24.40 14.76 -11.43
CA THR A 312 24.23 14.09 -12.73
C THR A 312 22.85 13.44 -12.85
N ILE A 313 22.34 12.82 -11.78
CA ILE A 313 21.03 12.17 -11.74
C ILE A 313 20.27 12.72 -10.51
N PRO A 314 19.51 13.82 -10.69
CA PRO A 314 18.71 14.39 -9.61
C PRO A 314 17.74 13.40 -9.00
N LYS A 315 17.43 13.57 -7.71
CA LYS A 315 16.34 12.81 -7.08
C LYS A 315 14.99 13.21 -7.68
N LYS A 316 14.00 12.34 -7.62
CA LYS A 316 12.65 12.59 -8.13
C LYS A 316 12.00 13.89 -7.59
N ASN A 317 12.29 14.26 -6.33
CA ASN A 317 11.84 15.51 -5.72
C ASN A 317 12.66 16.74 -6.15
N GLY A 318 13.50 16.63 -7.18
CA GLY A 318 14.32 17.74 -7.70
C GLY A 318 15.55 18.07 -6.85
N TYR A 319 15.89 17.27 -5.86
CA TYR A 319 17.12 17.49 -5.05
C TYR A 319 18.36 17.18 -5.87
N GLU A 320 19.27 18.15 -5.94
CA GLU A 320 20.56 18.10 -6.63
C GLU A 320 21.69 18.42 -5.63
N SER A 321 22.69 17.57 -5.52
CA SER A 321 23.91 17.80 -4.72
C SER A 321 24.91 16.69 -4.96
N LEU A 322 26.20 16.98 -4.90
CA LEU A 322 27.26 16.00 -4.85
C LEU A 322 27.63 15.77 -3.38
N HIS A 323 27.53 14.54 -2.89
CA HIS A 323 27.91 14.22 -1.52
C HIS A 323 29.17 13.34 -1.51
N THR A 324 30.12 13.71 -0.69
CA THR A 324 31.30 12.89 -0.38
C THR A 324 31.54 12.85 1.12
N THR A 325 32.12 11.78 1.58
CA THR A 325 32.59 11.64 2.97
C THR A 325 34.08 11.37 2.93
N VAL A 326 34.84 12.21 3.59
CA VAL A 326 36.31 12.13 3.57
C VAL A 326 36.90 11.89 4.96
N SER A 327 38.08 11.26 5.03
CA SER A 327 38.80 11.04 6.27
C SER A 327 39.58 12.28 6.65
N ALA A 328 39.34 12.82 7.84
CA ALA A 328 40.04 13.98 8.38
C ALA A 328 41.18 13.59 9.34
N GLY A 329 41.59 12.32 9.36
CA GLY A 329 42.53 11.77 10.31
C GLY A 329 41.90 11.36 11.64
N GLU A 330 42.64 10.66 12.49
CA GLU A 330 42.24 10.23 13.85
C GLU A 330 40.86 9.47 13.86
N GLY A 331 40.51 8.77 12.77
CA GLY A 331 39.26 8.04 12.66
C GLY A 331 38.01 8.92 12.42
N ARG A 332 38.19 10.23 12.25
CA ARG A 332 37.06 11.16 12.01
C ARG A 332 36.70 11.23 10.54
N TRP A 333 35.41 11.18 10.27
CA TRP A 333 34.84 11.30 8.93
C TRP A 333 34.02 12.57 8.82
N VAL A 334 34.18 13.33 7.73
CA VAL A 334 33.46 14.57 7.44
C VAL A 334 32.66 14.41 6.17
N GLU A 335 31.34 14.65 6.25
CA GLU A 335 30.48 14.72 5.09
C GLU A 335 30.53 16.11 4.46
N ILE A 336 30.81 16.16 3.17
CA ILE A 336 30.85 17.40 2.37
C ILE A 336 29.79 17.31 1.31
N GLN A 337 28.93 18.32 1.25
CA GLN A 337 27.87 18.49 0.26
C GLN A 337 28.27 19.64 -0.66
N ILE A 338 28.36 19.38 -1.96
CA ILE A 338 28.74 20.34 -2.97
C ILE A 338 27.54 20.63 -3.85
N ARG A 339 27.19 21.89 -3.99
CA ARG A 339 26.02 22.34 -4.76
C ARG A 339 26.16 23.80 -5.19
N THR A 340 25.31 24.28 -6.09
CA THR A 340 25.24 25.69 -6.47
C THR A 340 24.17 26.41 -5.66
N GLU A 341 24.14 27.76 -5.74
CA GLU A 341 23.09 28.59 -5.11
C GLU A 341 21.68 28.12 -5.47
N ARG A 342 21.45 27.80 -6.75
CA ARG A 342 20.16 27.27 -7.20
C ARG A 342 19.85 25.93 -6.55
N MET A 343 20.81 25.00 -6.54
CA MET A 343 20.65 23.69 -5.93
C MET A 343 20.43 23.79 -4.40
N ASP A 344 21.12 24.74 -3.73
CA ASP A 344 20.93 24.99 -2.30
C ASP A 344 19.52 25.53 -2.01
N ALA A 345 19.03 26.46 -2.83
CA ALA A 345 17.67 26.96 -2.71
C ALA A 345 16.62 25.84 -2.86
N VAL A 346 16.81 24.92 -3.82
CA VAL A 346 15.93 23.76 -3.99
C VAL A 346 16.06 22.79 -2.81
N ALA A 347 17.27 22.57 -2.30
CA ALA A 347 17.50 21.68 -1.15
C ALA A 347 16.92 22.23 0.17
N GLU A 348 16.90 23.54 0.36
CA GLU A 348 16.38 24.18 1.57
C GLU A 348 14.85 24.34 1.57
N ARG A 349 14.26 24.62 0.40
CA ARG A 349 12.82 24.96 0.23
C ARG A 349 12.03 23.89 -0.51
N GLY A 350 12.67 22.81 -0.94
CA GLY A 350 12.02 21.73 -1.66
C GLY A 350 11.38 22.18 -2.97
N ILE A 351 10.27 21.56 -3.32
CA ILE A 351 9.49 21.86 -4.54
C ILE A 351 9.04 23.34 -4.57
N ALA A 352 8.88 23.99 -3.41
CA ALA A 352 8.48 25.39 -3.32
C ALA A 352 9.55 26.38 -3.85
N ALA A 353 10.84 26.00 -3.90
CA ALA A 353 11.90 26.85 -4.45
C ALA A 353 11.70 27.20 -5.93
N HIS A 354 11.10 26.31 -6.70
CA HIS A 354 10.80 26.53 -8.11
C HIS A 354 9.78 27.67 -8.35
N TRP A 355 8.94 27.97 -7.37
CA TRP A 355 7.94 29.03 -7.45
C TRP A 355 8.57 30.43 -7.51
N ARG A 356 9.61 30.66 -6.72
CA ARG A 356 10.26 31.98 -6.62
C ARG A 356 11.14 32.30 -7.84
N TYR A 357 11.78 31.29 -8.42
CA TYR A 357 12.72 31.47 -9.55
C TYR A 357 12.02 31.69 -10.90
N LYS A 358 10.78 31.17 -11.08
CA LYS A 358 10.00 31.29 -12.33
C LYS A 358 8.76 32.19 -12.23
N GLY A 359 8.38 32.62 -11.04
CA GLY A 359 7.02 33.08 -10.75
C GLY A 359 6.74 34.56 -10.88
N VAL A 360 7.70 35.42 -11.19
CA VAL A 360 7.41 36.87 -11.26
C VAL A 360 6.94 37.32 -12.64
N ASN A 361 7.22 36.56 -13.73
CA ASN A 361 6.96 37.02 -15.10
C ASN A 361 6.35 35.98 -16.08
N GLN A 362 5.85 34.82 -15.67
CA GLN A 362 5.24 33.86 -16.62
C GLN A 362 3.91 33.31 -16.07
N GLY A 363 2.86 33.46 -16.91
CA GLY A 363 1.44 33.30 -16.60
C GLY A 363 0.97 31.93 -16.12
N ALA A 364 -0.36 31.77 -16.05
CA ALA A 364 -1.12 30.66 -15.44
C ALA A 364 -0.65 29.21 -15.73
N GLN A 365 -0.07 28.95 -16.89
CA GLN A 365 0.42 27.61 -17.28
C GLN A 365 1.56 27.08 -16.40
N THR A 366 2.43 27.94 -15.86
CA THR A 366 3.54 27.53 -14.98
C THR A 366 3.06 27.15 -13.57
N SER A 367 1.94 27.73 -13.15
CA SER A 367 1.28 27.42 -11.86
C SER A 367 0.68 26.01 -11.88
N GLU A 368 -0.02 25.64 -12.96
CA GLU A 368 -0.62 24.31 -13.11
C GLU A 368 0.42 23.19 -13.22
N GLN A 369 1.52 23.40 -13.94
CA GLN A 369 2.61 22.43 -14.03
C GLN A 369 3.29 22.18 -12.67
N TRP A 370 3.46 23.21 -11.85
CA TRP A 370 4.01 23.07 -10.51
C TRP A 370 3.04 22.35 -9.56
N LEU A 371 1.75 22.71 -9.61
CA LEU A 371 0.70 22.03 -8.85
C LEU A 371 0.62 20.54 -9.26
N GLY A 372 0.80 20.24 -10.56
CA GLY A 372 0.89 18.87 -11.06
C GLY A 372 2.05 18.10 -10.44
N ARG A 373 3.27 18.66 -10.43
CA ARG A 373 4.45 18.03 -9.81
C ARG A 373 4.32 17.85 -8.30
N LEU A 374 3.68 18.80 -7.62
CA LEU A 374 3.40 18.68 -6.20
C LEU A 374 2.41 17.55 -5.92
N ARG A 375 1.39 17.41 -6.77
CA ARG A 375 0.43 16.30 -6.71
C ARG A 375 1.10 14.97 -6.99
N GLU A 376 1.92 14.86 -8.04
CA GLU A 376 2.72 13.66 -8.34
C GLU A 376 3.63 13.26 -7.18
N ALA A 377 4.34 14.22 -6.56
CA ALA A 377 5.21 13.95 -5.39
C ALA A 377 4.42 13.44 -4.17
N LEU A 378 3.18 13.84 -4.02
CA LEU A 378 2.29 13.37 -2.96
C LEU A 378 1.66 12.01 -3.30
N GLU A 379 1.30 11.77 -4.56
CA GLU A 379 0.66 10.54 -5.06
C GLU A 379 1.64 9.37 -5.19
N GLU A 380 2.91 9.58 -5.53
CA GLU A 380 3.94 8.50 -5.65
C GLU A 380 4.14 7.68 -4.36
N THR A 381 3.49 8.06 -3.27
CA THR A 381 3.59 7.33 -2.01
C THR A 381 2.61 6.19 -1.87
N THR A 382 1.56 6.18 -2.67
CA THR A 382 0.60 5.07 -2.74
C THR A 382 1.22 3.84 -3.44
N GLY A 383 2.34 4.01 -4.17
CA GLY A 383 2.99 2.99 -5.00
C GLY A 383 3.72 1.84 -4.28
N SER A 384 3.91 1.89 -2.97
CA SER A 384 4.54 0.77 -2.22
C SER A 384 3.60 -0.43 -2.00
N LEU A 385 2.30 -0.27 -2.23
CA LEU A 385 1.31 -1.35 -2.17
C LEU A 385 0.77 -1.76 -3.55
N THR A 386 1.11 -1.02 -4.63
CA THR A 386 0.55 -1.20 -5.98
C THR A 386 1.43 -1.98 -6.96
N GLN A 387 2.50 -2.66 -6.54
CA GLN A 387 3.20 -3.61 -7.43
C GLN A 387 2.35 -4.85 -7.80
N ARG A 388 1.03 -4.81 -7.64
CA ARG A 388 0.12 -5.90 -8.03
C ARG A 388 -1.03 -5.53 -8.96
N PHE A 389 -1.18 -4.28 -9.36
CA PHE A 389 -2.22 -3.94 -10.34
C PHE A 389 -1.73 -2.84 -11.28
N ASP A 390 -1.45 -3.24 -12.53
CA ASP A 390 -1.45 -2.35 -13.69
C ASP A 390 -2.86 -1.75 -13.84
N ALA A 391 -3.07 -0.56 -13.30
CA ALA A 391 -4.21 0.27 -13.65
C ALA A 391 -3.91 1.74 -13.29
N LYS A 392 -4.29 2.64 -14.19
CA LYS A 392 -4.29 4.10 -14.12
C LYS A 392 -4.69 4.61 -12.73
N PRO A 393 -4.26 5.84 -12.28
CA PRO A 393 -4.70 6.42 -11.02
C PRO A 393 -6.22 6.53 -11.06
N THR A 394 -6.89 5.61 -10.41
CA THR A 394 -8.33 5.62 -10.25
C THR A 394 -8.67 6.58 -9.12
N SER A 395 -9.24 7.71 -9.48
CA SER A 395 -10.21 8.46 -8.68
C SER A 395 -11.35 7.49 -8.29
N GLY A 396 -11.20 6.74 -7.21
CA GLY A 396 -12.16 5.67 -6.90
C GLY A 396 -12.16 5.24 -5.44
N GLU A 397 -11.56 6.02 -4.54
CA GLU A 397 -11.55 5.71 -3.12
C GLU A 397 -12.09 6.86 -2.30
N ILE A 398 -12.85 6.53 -1.25
CA ILE A 398 -13.41 7.48 -0.31
C ILE A 398 -12.91 7.18 1.10
N PHE A 399 -12.78 8.23 1.92
CA PHE A 399 -12.46 8.12 3.33
C PHE A 399 -13.69 8.48 4.16
N VAL A 400 -14.08 7.57 5.04
CA VAL A 400 -15.29 7.67 5.88
C VAL A 400 -14.88 7.54 7.33
N PHE A 401 -15.57 8.24 8.23
CA PHE A 401 -15.22 8.33 9.63
C PHE A 401 -16.23 7.60 10.53
N THR A 402 -15.74 6.97 11.59
CA THR A 402 -16.59 6.59 12.71
C THR A 402 -16.88 7.82 13.59
N PRO A 403 -17.94 7.84 14.41
CA PRO A 403 -18.20 8.94 15.37
C PRO A 403 -17.04 9.18 16.34
N ASN A 404 -16.22 8.16 16.57
CA ASN A 404 -15.03 8.23 17.41
C ASN A 404 -13.79 8.78 16.70
N GLY A 405 -13.91 9.11 15.38
CA GLY A 405 -12.84 9.67 14.56
C GLY A 405 -11.90 8.63 13.93
N ASP A 406 -12.26 7.32 13.92
CA ASP A 406 -11.48 6.32 13.17
C ASP A 406 -11.74 6.48 11.67
N ILE A 407 -10.68 6.50 10.88
CA ILE A 407 -10.76 6.61 9.42
C ILE A 407 -10.88 5.21 8.80
N ARG A 408 -11.74 5.10 7.80
CA ARG A 408 -11.89 3.90 6.97
C ARG A 408 -11.82 4.26 5.50
N LYS A 409 -10.96 3.56 4.79
CA LYS A 409 -10.78 3.70 3.35
C LYS A 409 -11.66 2.69 2.62
N LEU A 410 -12.54 3.17 1.76
CA LEU A 410 -13.49 2.37 1.00
C LEU A 410 -13.43 2.74 -0.48
N PRO A 411 -13.81 1.85 -1.40
CA PRO A 411 -13.97 2.22 -2.79
C PRO A 411 -15.13 3.22 -2.99
N GLU A 412 -15.02 4.06 -4.00
CA GLU A 412 -16.11 4.94 -4.41
C GLU A 412 -17.39 4.14 -4.73
N GLY A 413 -18.54 4.65 -4.31
CA GLY A 413 -19.80 3.92 -4.40
C GLY A 413 -20.06 2.95 -3.24
N ALA A 414 -19.15 2.81 -2.28
CA ALA A 414 -19.38 1.99 -1.08
C ALA A 414 -20.56 2.51 -0.26
N THR A 415 -21.30 1.57 0.34
CA THR A 415 -22.53 1.85 1.09
C THR A 415 -22.30 1.81 2.60
N VAL A 416 -23.29 2.25 3.38
CA VAL A 416 -23.32 2.11 4.85
C VAL A 416 -23.09 0.66 5.28
N LEU A 417 -23.58 -0.31 4.51
CA LEU A 417 -23.37 -1.72 4.79
C LEU A 417 -21.91 -2.15 4.55
N ASP A 418 -21.28 -1.68 3.47
CA ASP A 418 -19.86 -1.91 3.22
C ASP A 418 -19.00 -1.41 4.37
N PHE A 419 -19.29 -0.20 4.85
CA PHE A 419 -18.63 0.40 6.01
C PHE A 419 -18.82 -0.42 7.28
N ALA A 420 -20.05 -0.90 7.54
CA ALA A 420 -20.36 -1.72 8.70
C ALA A 420 -19.55 -3.05 8.69
N PHE A 421 -19.44 -3.71 7.54
CA PHE A 421 -18.61 -4.91 7.38
C PHE A 421 -17.11 -4.61 7.45
N ASP A 422 -16.71 -3.39 7.09
CA ASP A 422 -15.32 -3.00 7.21
C ASP A 422 -14.89 -2.80 8.67
N ILE A 423 -15.76 -2.23 9.51
CA ILE A 423 -15.49 -2.11 10.95
C ILE A 423 -15.42 -3.49 11.60
N HIS A 424 -16.48 -4.28 11.51
CA HIS A 424 -16.55 -5.61 12.12
C HIS A 424 -17.63 -6.48 11.46
N THR A 425 -17.35 -7.77 11.28
CA THR A 425 -18.28 -8.71 10.65
C THR A 425 -19.65 -8.76 11.34
N ASN A 426 -19.69 -8.74 12.69
CA ASN A 426 -20.95 -8.76 13.43
C ASN A 426 -21.75 -7.47 13.25
N LEU A 427 -21.11 -6.31 13.19
CA LEU A 427 -21.80 -5.04 12.92
C LEU A 427 -22.41 -5.05 11.51
N GLY A 428 -21.67 -5.54 10.52
CA GLY A 428 -22.18 -5.70 9.16
C GLY A 428 -23.36 -6.68 9.09
N SER A 429 -23.28 -7.82 9.79
CA SER A 429 -24.33 -8.84 9.76
C SER A 429 -25.63 -8.39 10.44
N THR A 430 -25.55 -7.54 11.45
CA THR A 430 -26.70 -7.03 12.23
C THR A 430 -27.11 -5.61 11.83
N CYS A 431 -26.54 -5.05 10.75
CA CYS A 431 -26.77 -3.69 10.31
C CYS A 431 -28.19 -3.50 9.77
N THR A 432 -28.91 -2.49 10.27
CA THR A 432 -30.24 -2.09 9.83
C THR A 432 -30.28 -0.74 9.13
N GLY A 433 -29.22 0.06 9.29
CA GLY A 433 -29.06 1.40 8.75
C GLY A 433 -27.86 2.09 9.35
N GLY A 434 -27.74 3.37 9.11
CA GLY A 434 -26.72 4.23 9.72
C GLY A 434 -27.21 5.65 9.91
N LYS A 435 -26.44 6.43 10.69
CA LYS A 435 -26.55 7.89 10.66
C LYS A 435 -25.33 8.44 9.96
N VAL A 436 -25.54 9.08 8.83
CA VAL A 436 -24.50 9.78 8.07
C VAL A 436 -24.62 11.26 8.39
N ASN A 437 -23.58 11.86 8.96
CA ASN A 437 -23.56 13.26 9.38
C ASN A 437 -24.78 13.62 10.23
N ASN A 438 -25.11 12.76 11.22
CA ASN A 438 -26.29 12.85 12.11
C ASN A 438 -27.66 12.62 11.44
N ARG A 439 -27.73 12.31 10.15
CA ARG A 439 -28.98 11.99 9.45
C ARG A 439 -29.16 10.49 9.33
N ALA A 440 -30.30 9.94 9.72
CA ALA A 440 -30.60 8.51 9.57
C ALA A 440 -30.78 8.15 8.08
N VAL A 441 -30.10 7.09 7.65
CA VAL A 441 -30.09 6.62 6.26
C VAL A 441 -30.18 5.09 6.20
N PRO A 442 -30.69 4.52 5.09
CA PRO A 442 -30.76 3.07 4.88
C PRO A 442 -29.37 2.46 4.64
N ILE A 443 -29.26 1.11 4.78
CA ILE A 443 -28.01 0.35 4.56
C ILE A 443 -27.43 0.49 3.16
N ARG A 444 -28.25 0.80 2.15
CA ARG A 444 -27.86 0.97 0.74
C ARG A 444 -27.42 2.37 0.38
N GLU A 445 -27.48 3.32 1.32
CA GLU A 445 -27.01 4.69 1.08
C GLU A 445 -25.55 4.69 0.72
N THR A 446 -25.23 5.35 -0.40
CA THR A 446 -23.84 5.50 -0.88
C THR A 446 -23.13 6.58 -0.09
N LEU A 447 -21.97 6.24 0.42
CA LEU A 447 -21.13 7.14 1.22
C LEU A 447 -20.31 8.04 0.33
N ARG A 448 -20.04 9.23 0.84
CA ARG A 448 -19.19 10.25 0.21
C ARG A 448 -17.92 10.44 1.03
N ASN A 449 -16.91 10.97 0.36
CA ASN A 449 -15.66 11.31 1.01
C ASN A 449 -15.93 12.33 2.15
N GLY A 450 -15.50 12.00 3.38
CA GLY A 450 -15.68 12.85 4.56
C GLY A 450 -16.89 12.56 5.43
N ASP A 451 -17.74 11.62 5.04
CA ASP A 451 -18.92 11.29 5.83
C ASP A 451 -18.54 10.69 7.19
N ILE A 452 -19.23 11.14 8.24
CA ILE A 452 -19.17 10.56 9.58
C ILE A 452 -20.35 9.58 9.70
N VAL A 453 -20.06 8.29 9.87
CA VAL A 453 -21.06 7.23 9.84
C VAL A 453 -21.14 6.49 11.17
N GLU A 454 -22.30 6.53 11.80
CA GLU A 454 -22.67 5.70 12.95
C GLU A 454 -23.54 4.54 12.47
N VAL A 455 -23.08 3.29 12.70
CA VAL A 455 -23.79 2.09 12.27
C VAL A 455 -24.91 1.75 13.25
N MET A 456 -26.13 1.57 12.74
CA MET A 456 -27.29 1.13 13.53
C MET A 456 -27.46 -0.38 13.36
N THR A 457 -27.60 -1.11 14.48
CA THR A 457 -27.73 -2.58 14.48
C THR A 457 -28.94 -3.07 15.25
N GLN A 458 -29.43 -4.24 14.86
CA GLN A 458 -30.51 -4.93 15.58
C GLN A 458 -30.16 -6.42 15.75
N LYS A 459 -30.35 -6.99 16.95
CA LYS A 459 -29.95 -8.36 17.27
C LYS A 459 -30.55 -9.44 16.37
N ASN A 460 -31.77 -9.22 15.85
CA ASN A 460 -32.48 -10.18 15.02
C ASN A 460 -32.26 -9.98 13.51
N GLN A 461 -31.45 -9.01 13.13
CA GLN A 461 -31.12 -8.79 11.72
C GLN A 461 -30.07 -9.80 11.27
N VAL A 462 -30.26 -10.32 10.05
CA VAL A 462 -29.35 -11.28 9.41
C VAL A 462 -29.10 -10.88 7.96
N PRO A 463 -27.96 -11.24 7.39
CA PRO A 463 -27.65 -10.97 5.99
C PRO A 463 -28.64 -11.61 5.03
N LYS A 464 -29.09 -10.84 4.04
CA LYS A 464 -30.01 -11.27 3.00
C LYS A 464 -29.32 -11.34 1.64
N ALA A 465 -29.84 -12.15 0.72
CA ALA A 465 -29.25 -12.34 -0.61
C ALA A 465 -29.28 -11.04 -1.45
N ASP A 466 -30.28 -10.20 -1.29
CA ASP A 466 -30.45 -8.90 -1.95
C ASP A 466 -29.34 -7.89 -1.56
N TRP A 467 -28.69 -8.06 -0.40
CA TRP A 467 -27.57 -7.23 0.00
C TRP A 467 -26.38 -7.31 -0.96
N LEU A 468 -26.24 -8.41 -1.68
CA LEU A 468 -25.19 -8.58 -2.70
C LEU A 468 -25.37 -7.66 -3.91
N ASN A 469 -26.56 -7.10 -4.13
CA ASN A 469 -26.87 -6.28 -5.29
C ASN A 469 -26.31 -4.85 -5.18
N PHE A 470 -26.10 -4.35 -3.95
CA PHE A 470 -25.64 -2.98 -3.71
C PHE A 470 -24.32 -2.90 -2.94
N CYS A 471 -23.83 -3.98 -2.34
CA CYS A 471 -22.50 -4.00 -1.75
C CYS A 471 -21.41 -3.97 -2.82
N VAL A 472 -20.44 -3.06 -2.66
CA VAL A 472 -19.32 -2.85 -3.58
C VAL A 472 -18.07 -3.60 -3.10
N THR A 473 -17.81 -3.63 -1.78
CA THR A 473 -16.57 -4.20 -1.24
C THR A 473 -16.54 -5.73 -1.33
N SER A 474 -15.37 -6.26 -1.72
CA SER A 474 -15.15 -7.72 -1.76
C SER A 474 -15.27 -8.37 -0.38
N LYS A 475 -14.92 -7.62 0.69
CA LYS A 475 -15.01 -8.06 2.09
C LYS A 475 -16.46 -8.28 2.50
N ALA A 476 -17.36 -7.29 2.28
CA ALA A 476 -18.78 -7.42 2.57
C ALA A 476 -19.42 -8.55 1.76
N ARG A 477 -19.22 -8.58 0.43
CA ARG A 477 -19.73 -9.61 -0.45
C ARG A 477 -19.30 -11.02 -0.05
N SER A 478 -18.03 -11.21 0.32
CA SER A 478 -17.50 -12.50 0.77
C SER A 478 -18.16 -12.95 2.09
N ARG A 479 -18.30 -12.04 3.07
CA ARG A 479 -18.92 -12.33 4.35
C ARG A 479 -20.40 -12.65 4.24
N ILE A 480 -21.15 -11.88 3.43
CA ILE A 480 -22.56 -12.16 3.14
C ILE A 480 -22.71 -13.54 2.49
N LYS A 481 -21.90 -13.87 1.48
CA LYS A 481 -21.90 -15.19 0.83
C LYS A 481 -21.57 -16.32 1.80
N SER A 482 -20.60 -16.10 2.70
CA SER A 482 -20.25 -17.11 3.73
C SER A 482 -21.43 -17.36 4.66
N TYR A 483 -22.05 -16.30 5.18
CA TYR A 483 -23.21 -16.41 6.04
C TYR A 483 -24.37 -17.17 5.37
N LEU A 484 -24.72 -16.79 4.15
CA LEU A 484 -25.80 -17.46 3.39
C LEU A 484 -25.50 -18.95 3.14
N ARG A 485 -24.24 -19.31 2.88
CA ARG A 485 -23.82 -20.71 2.75
C ARG A 485 -23.90 -21.49 4.07
N GLU A 486 -23.52 -20.87 5.18
CA GLU A 486 -23.62 -21.48 6.51
C GLU A 486 -25.08 -21.69 6.92
N GLU A 487 -25.93 -20.71 6.63
CA GLU A 487 -27.38 -20.82 6.84
C GLU A 487 -28.01 -21.94 5.99
N GLN A 488 -27.67 -21.97 4.69
CA GLN A 488 -28.11 -23.06 3.82
C GLN A 488 -27.61 -24.43 4.29
N ALA A 489 -26.36 -24.51 4.79
CA ALA A 489 -25.82 -25.75 5.33
C ALA A 489 -26.54 -26.20 6.62
N LYS A 490 -26.94 -25.24 7.46
CA LYS A 490 -27.75 -25.50 8.65
C LYS A 490 -29.14 -26.06 8.30
N TYR A 491 -29.84 -25.39 7.37
CA TYR A 491 -31.14 -25.89 6.88
C TYR A 491 -31.01 -27.23 6.18
N ALA A 492 -29.93 -27.44 5.39
CA ALA A 492 -29.71 -28.70 4.73
C ALA A 492 -29.49 -29.85 5.74
N ARG A 493 -28.81 -29.61 6.84
CA ARG A 493 -28.63 -30.60 7.92
C ARG A 493 -29.95 -30.94 8.60
N MET A 494 -30.71 -29.91 9.00
CA MET A 494 -32.03 -30.10 9.59
C MET A 494 -32.99 -30.85 8.66
N GLY A 495 -33.02 -30.47 7.37
CA GLY A 495 -33.87 -31.11 6.40
C GLY A 495 -33.50 -32.58 6.11
N ARG A 496 -32.20 -32.91 6.15
CA ARG A 496 -31.73 -34.29 6.06
C ARG A 496 -32.21 -35.15 7.23
N GLU A 497 -31.96 -34.67 8.45
CA GLU A 497 -32.37 -35.37 9.68
C GLU A 497 -33.88 -35.57 9.72
N GLU A 498 -34.65 -34.59 9.27
CA GLU A 498 -36.11 -34.67 9.25
C GLU A 498 -36.62 -35.62 8.18
N LEU A 499 -36.02 -35.61 6.97
CA LEU A 499 -36.36 -36.53 5.88
C LEU A 499 -36.02 -37.99 6.28
N GLU A 500 -34.84 -38.24 6.87
CA GLU A 500 -34.45 -39.55 7.36
C GLU A 500 -35.46 -40.11 8.40
N ARG A 501 -35.85 -39.27 9.35
CA ARG A 501 -36.85 -39.62 10.36
C ARG A 501 -38.21 -39.97 9.73
N LYS A 502 -38.66 -39.15 8.74
CA LYS A 502 -39.94 -39.38 8.05
C LYS A 502 -39.90 -40.62 7.18
N MET A 503 -38.83 -40.86 6.43
CA MET A 503 -38.67 -42.08 5.61
C MET A 503 -38.72 -43.35 6.46
N LYS A 504 -38.08 -43.37 7.62
CA LYS A 504 -38.20 -44.47 8.61
C LYS A 504 -39.64 -44.69 9.06
N ASN A 505 -40.37 -43.62 9.39
CA ASN A 505 -41.77 -43.70 9.81
C ASN A 505 -42.70 -44.20 8.68
N TRP A 506 -42.39 -43.89 7.43
CA TRP A 506 -43.14 -44.36 6.25
C TRP A 506 -42.75 -45.77 5.82
N LYS A 507 -41.76 -46.40 6.52
CA LYS A 507 -41.22 -47.73 6.18
C LYS A 507 -40.64 -47.81 4.75
N ILE A 508 -40.05 -46.72 4.28
CA ILE A 508 -39.35 -46.64 3.01
C ILE A 508 -37.91 -47.15 3.21
N ALA A 509 -37.60 -48.29 2.59
CA ALA A 509 -36.29 -48.94 2.74
C ALA A 509 -35.17 -48.41 1.80
N THR A 510 -35.53 -47.54 0.86
CA THR A 510 -34.61 -46.97 -0.12
C THR A 510 -33.57 -46.05 0.57
N PRO A 511 -32.27 -46.10 0.20
CA PRO A 511 -31.24 -45.23 0.71
C PRO A 511 -31.60 -43.76 0.49
N ILE A 512 -31.35 -42.90 1.49
CA ILE A 512 -31.70 -41.48 1.43
C ILE A 512 -31.08 -40.76 0.23
N ASP A 513 -29.88 -41.12 -0.15
CA ASP A 513 -29.17 -40.47 -1.24
C ASP A 513 -29.81 -40.74 -2.61
N GLU A 514 -30.40 -41.94 -2.81
CA GLU A 514 -31.18 -42.27 -4.00
C GLU A 514 -32.53 -41.52 -4.02
N ALA A 515 -33.20 -41.47 -2.88
CA ALA A 515 -34.46 -40.72 -2.74
C ALA A 515 -34.27 -39.24 -3.05
N VAL A 516 -33.20 -38.65 -2.52
CA VAL A 516 -32.86 -37.24 -2.75
C VAL A 516 -32.44 -36.99 -4.21
N ALA A 517 -31.69 -37.91 -4.83
CA ALA A 517 -31.34 -37.79 -6.25
C ALA A 517 -32.59 -37.82 -7.16
N TYR A 518 -33.59 -38.58 -6.78
CA TYR A 518 -34.87 -38.56 -7.48
C TYR A 518 -35.64 -37.26 -7.25
N LEU A 519 -35.74 -36.78 -6.01
CA LEU A 519 -36.36 -35.51 -5.67
C LEU A 519 -35.66 -34.30 -6.35
N CYS A 520 -34.36 -34.35 -6.49
CA CYS A 520 -33.61 -33.33 -7.28
C CYS A 520 -34.10 -33.28 -8.73
N ARG A 521 -34.28 -34.44 -9.38
CA ARG A 521 -34.78 -34.51 -10.75
C ARG A 521 -36.23 -34.06 -10.85
N TYR A 522 -37.07 -34.51 -9.92
CA TYR A 522 -38.49 -34.16 -9.90
C TYR A 522 -38.70 -32.66 -9.75
N PHE A 523 -38.02 -32.01 -8.79
CA PHE A 523 -38.13 -30.57 -8.53
C PHE A 523 -37.19 -29.71 -9.40
N LYS A 524 -36.43 -30.32 -10.35
CA LYS A 524 -35.47 -29.65 -11.22
C LYS A 524 -34.42 -28.85 -10.44
N LEU A 525 -33.99 -29.36 -9.30
CA LEU A 525 -32.96 -28.76 -8.43
C LEU A 525 -31.55 -29.28 -8.79
N ARG A 526 -30.52 -28.44 -8.55
CA ARG A 526 -29.16 -28.80 -8.93
C ARG A 526 -28.43 -29.65 -7.91
N THR A 527 -28.82 -29.57 -6.65
CA THR A 527 -28.09 -30.25 -5.56
C THR A 527 -29.03 -30.80 -4.50
N GLY A 528 -28.67 -31.92 -3.85
CA GLY A 528 -29.42 -32.50 -2.73
C GLY A 528 -29.54 -31.54 -1.53
N ARG A 529 -28.59 -30.58 -1.37
CA ARG A 529 -28.68 -29.54 -0.35
C ARG A 529 -29.90 -28.64 -0.55
N GLU A 530 -30.24 -28.33 -1.79
CA GLU A 530 -31.42 -27.53 -2.11
C GLU A 530 -32.72 -28.27 -1.74
N VAL A 531 -32.77 -29.59 -1.96
CA VAL A 531 -33.91 -30.45 -1.52
C VAL A 531 -34.04 -30.40 -0.01
N TYR A 532 -32.93 -30.63 0.73
CA TYR A 532 -32.97 -30.60 2.18
C TYR A 532 -33.34 -29.22 2.73
N SER A 533 -32.83 -28.14 2.12
CA SER A 533 -33.19 -26.78 2.51
C SER A 533 -34.69 -26.49 2.26
N MET A 534 -35.23 -26.98 1.15
CA MET A 534 -36.66 -26.84 0.80
C MET A 534 -37.54 -27.57 1.83
N ILE A 535 -37.09 -28.74 2.29
CA ILE A 535 -37.80 -29.52 3.33
C ILE A 535 -37.75 -28.78 4.67
N ALA A 536 -36.58 -28.33 5.09
CA ALA A 536 -36.42 -27.62 6.37
C ALA A 536 -37.19 -26.30 6.43
N THR A 537 -37.34 -25.61 5.28
CA THR A 537 -38.12 -24.38 5.17
C THR A 537 -39.60 -24.58 4.89
N GLN A 538 -40.07 -25.83 4.93
CA GLN A 538 -41.46 -26.22 4.66
C GLN A 538 -42.05 -25.68 3.35
N LYS A 539 -41.22 -25.49 2.33
CA LYS A 539 -41.64 -25.06 1.00
C LYS A 539 -42.38 -26.16 0.24
N VAL A 540 -42.24 -27.40 0.68
CA VAL A 540 -42.98 -28.57 0.18
C VAL A 540 -43.47 -29.36 1.38
N ASP A 541 -44.75 -29.77 1.33
CA ASP A 541 -45.37 -30.59 2.38
C ASP A 541 -44.81 -32.02 2.36
N PHE A 542 -44.63 -32.60 3.55
CA PHE A 542 -44.16 -33.96 3.73
C PHE A 542 -45.07 -35.02 3.12
N LEU A 543 -46.40 -34.77 3.04
CA LEU A 543 -47.34 -35.66 2.35
C LEU A 543 -47.01 -35.74 0.86
N THR A 544 -46.79 -34.60 0.23
CA THR A 544 -46.38 -34.53 -1.18
C THR A 544 -45.07 -35.29 -1.45
N ILE A 545 -44.08 -35.13 -0.57
CA ILE A 545 -42.79 -35.86 -0.69
C ILE A 545 -43.00 -37.36 -0.55
N LYS A 546 -43.86 -37.78 0.39
CA LYS A 546 -44.21 -39.20 0.57
C LYS A 546 -44.85 -39.79 -0.68
N ASP A 547 -45.87 -39.11 -1.25
CA ASP A 547 -46.56 -39.58 -2.43
C ASP A 547 -45.65 -39.68 -3.65
N ILE A 548 -44.76 -38.70 -3.84
CA ILE A 548 -43.72 -38.71 -4.90
C ILE A 548 -42.80 -39.90 -4.76
N LEU A 549 -42.29 -40.16 -3.53
CA LEU A 549 -41.38 -41.27 -3.28
C LEU A 549 -42.07 -42.65 -3.41
N LEU A 550 -43.28 -42.78 -2.91
CA LEU A 550 -44.04 -44.03 -3.06
C LEU A 550 -44.39 -44.34 -4.52
N HIS A 551 -44.78 -43.33 -5.30
CA HIS A 551 -45.04 -43.50 -6.73
C HIS A 551 -43.78 -43.89 -7.52
N TRP A 552 -42.60 -43.28 -7.17
CA TRP A 552 -41.33 -43.64 -7.73
C TRP A 552 -40.90 -45.09 -7.41
N ILE A 553 -41.11 -45.56 -6.17
CA ILE A 553 -40.77 -46.90 -5.73
C ILE A 553 -41.64 -47.93 -6.41
N SER A 554 -42.96 -47.68 -6.56
CA SER A 554 -43.90 -48.56 -7.27
C SER A 554 -43.53 -48.66 -8.75
N GLY A 555 -43.20 -47.57 -9.43
CA GLY A 555 -42.76 -47.56 -10.83
C GLY A 555 -41.45 -48.33 -11.04
N ARG A 556 -40.49 -48.21 -10.09
CA ARG A 556 -39.23 -48.94 -10.13
C ARG A 556 -39.37 -50.47 -9.99
N ALA A 557 -40.31 -50.90 -9.13
CA ALA A 557 -40.64 -52.33 -8.98
C ALA A 557 -41.24 -52.91 -10.27
N ASP A 558 -42.04 -52.14 -11.02
CA ASP A 558 -42.57 -52.54 -12.31
C ASP A 558 -41.51 -52.54 -13.43
N ASP A 559 -40.57 -51.56 -13.41
CA ASP A 559 -39.44 -51.52 -14.34
C ASP A 559 -38.41 -52.61 -14.08
N GLU A 560 -38.12 -52.95 -12.81
CA GLU A 560 -37.27 -54.08 -12.45
C GLU A 560 -37.86 -55.45 -12.87
N ARG A 561 -39.20 -55.61 -12.77
CA ARG A 561 -39.89 -56.76 -13.32
C ARG A 561 -39.84 -56.83 -14.84
N ARG A 562 -39.91 -55.70 -15.54
CA ARG A 562 -39.75 -55.61 -16.99
C ARG A 562 -38.32 -55.80 -17.44
N ALA A 563 -37.35 -55.29 -16.68
CA ALA A 563 -35.91 -55.50 -16.98
C ALA A 563 -35.47 -56.91 -16.75
N ALA A 564 -35.93 -57.61 -15.69
CA ALA A 564 -35.69 -59.03 -15.47
C ALA A 564 -36.27 -59.93 -16.57
N ALA A 565 -37.43 -59.56 -17.16
CA ALA A 565 -37.99 -60.23 -18.32
C ALA A 565 -37.19 -59.94 -19.61
N ALA A 566 -36.61 -58.74 -19.78
CA ALA A 566 -35.79 -58.37 -20.95
C ALA A 566 -34.36 -58.93 -20.89
N GLU A 567 -33.81 -59.14 -19.69
CA GLU A 567 -32.46 -59.75 -19.50
C GLU A 567 -32.44 -61.27 -19.78
N ALA A 568 -33.60 -61.91 -19.60
CA ALA A 568 -33.78 -63.30 -20.01
C ALA A 568 -33.72 -63.48 -21.54
N ASP A 569 -34.14 -62.48 -22.31
CA ASP A 569 -34.08 -62.49 -23.78
C ASP A 569 -32.71 -62.05 -24.35
N LYS A 570 -31.95 -61.21 -23.66
CA LYS A 570 -30.63 -60.70 -24.12
C LYS A 570 -29.49 -61.70 -24.01
N ARG A 571 -29.59 -62.74 -23.22
CA ARG A 571 -28.56 -63.80 -23.11
C ARG A 571 -28.48 -64.70 -24.34
N LYS A 572 -29.28 -64.50 -25.36
CA LYS A 572 -29.22 -65.27 -26.62
C LYS A 572 -28.53 -64.58 -27.79
N GLU A 573 -28.08 -63.32 -27.67
CA GLU A 573 -27.53 -62.58 -28.83
C GLU A 573 -26.10 -62.09 -28.72
N GLU A 574 -25.37 -62.23 -27.62
CA GLU A 574 -23.96 -61.78 -27.49
C GLU A 574 -22.94 -62.89 -27.75
N SER A 575 -22.92 -63.39 -28.97
CA SER A 575 -21.72 -64.04 -29.54
C SER A 575 -21.54 -63.58 -30.97
N LYS A 576 -20.97 -62.44 -31.19
CA LYS A 576 -20.20 -62.08 -32.40
C LYS A 576 -19.72 -60.62 -32.43
N LEU A 577 -18.44 -60.50 -32.69
CA LEU A 577 -17.70 -59.43 -33.35
C LEU A 577 -16.89 -58.45 -32.49
N SER A 578 -15.62 -58.83 -32.46
CA SER A 578 -14.43 -57.99 -32.30
C SER A 578 -14.17 -57.17 -33.56
N GLU A 579 -13.71 -55.90 -33.40
CA GLU A 579 -12.61 -55.33 -34.17
C GLU A 579 -12.36 -53.88 -33.79
N THR A 580 -11.10 -53.62 -33.53
CA THR A 580 -10.47 -52.29 -33.29
C THR A 580 -10.16 -51.57 -34.59
N PRO A 581 -10.00 -50.26 -34.56
CA PRO A 581 -8.83 -49.65 -35.25
C PRO A 581 -8.04 -48.61 -34.42
N GLN A 582 -6.78 -48.53 -34.80
CA GLN A 582 -5.69 -47.75 -34.24
C GLN A 582 -5.64 -46.28 -34.72
N PRO A 583 -4.74 -45.46 -34.15
CA PRO A 583 -4.79 -44.01 -34.18
C PRO A 583 -3.94 -43.34 -35.27
N VAL A 584 -4.26 -42.08 -35.57
CA VAL A 584 -3.43 -41.22 -36.44
C VAL A 584 -2.90 -40.02 -35.64
N ARG A 585 -1.62 -39.74 -35.85
CA ARG A 585 -0.82 -38.66 -35.23
C ARG A 585 -0.90 -37.38 -36.05
N SER A 586 -0.85 -36.23 -35.39
CA SER A 586 -0.12 -35.05 -35.87
C SER A 586 0.08 -33.97 -34.82
N SER A 587 1.13 -33.19 -35.03
CA SER A 587 2.00 -32.39 -34.23
C SER A 587 1.50 -30.97 -33.94
N ASP A 588 1.82 -30.49 -32.76
CA ASP A 588 2.25 -29.17 -32.35
C ASP A 588 1.97 -28.84 -30.87
N ALA A 589 2.95 -28.45 -30.13
CA ALA A 589 3.27 -28.15 -28.71
C ALA A 589 2.30 -28.59 -27.60
N LEU A 590 1.09 -28.26 -27.59
CA LEU A 590 0.03 -28.79 -26.75
C LEU A 590 -1.24 -28.85 -27.58
N VAL A 591 -1.78 -30.02 -27.75
CA VAL A 591 -3.09 -30.19 -28.40
C VAL A 591 -4.11 -30.32 -27.29
N ILE A 592 -5.00 -29.36 -27.21
CA ILE A 592 -6.15 -29.39 -26.32
C ILE A 592 -7.35 -29.51 -27.27
N ASP A 593 -8.03 -30.63 -27.25
CA ASP A 593 -9.21 -30.98 -28.04
C ASP A 593 -9.23 -30.39 -29.47
N GLU A 594 -9.37 -31.21 -30.51
CA GLU A 594 -9.15 -30.89 -31.94
C GLU A 594 -9.95 -29.68 -32.50
N LYS A 595 -10.77 -29.02 -31.70
CA LYS A 595 -11.69 -27.94 -32.11
C LYS A 595 -11.33 -26.54 -31.63
N ILE A 596 -10.25 -26.34 -30.84
CA ILE A 596 -9.99 -25.03 -30.20
C ILE A 596 -8.53 -24.59 -30.44
N ASN A 597 -8.35 -23.69 -31.39
CA ASN A 597 -7.10 -23.01 -31.67
C ASN A 597 -7.05 -21.65 -30.92
N ASN A 598 -5.94 -21.32 -30.26
CA ASN A 598 -5.64 -20.06 -29.56
C ASN A 598 -6.29 -19.82 -28.19
N ILE A 599 -6.16 -20.74 -27.23
CA ILE A 599 -6.49 -20.44 -25.83
C ILE A 599 -5.19 -20.35 -24.99
N GLU A 600 -5.08 -19.28 -24.19
CA GLU A 600 -4.03 -19.15 -23.18
C GLU A 600 -4.21 -20.23 -22.10
N TYR A 601 -3.15 -21.01 -21.85
CA TYR A 601 -3.12 -22.00 -20.78
C TYR A 601 -2.04 -21.67 -19.75
N LYS A 602 -2.20 -22.19 -18.53
CA LYS A 602 -1.23 -22.07 -17.45
C LYS A 602 -0.85 -23.44 -16.92
N LEU A 603 0.42 -23.62 -16.56
CA LEU A 603 0.87 -24.84 -15.90
C LEU A 603 0.48 -24.81 -14.43
N ALA A 604 -0.03 -25.93 -13.91
CA ALA A 604 -0.51 -26.03 -12.52
C ALA A 604 0.66 -25.99 -11.54
N LYS A 605 0.60 -25.10 -10.57
CA LYS A 605 1.63 -24.97 -9.52
C LYS A 605 1.69 -26.17 -8.57
N CYS A 606 0.59 -26.94 -8.44
CA CYS A 606 0.53 -28.08 -7.51
C CYS A 606 1.30 -29.34 -7.99
N CYS A 607 1.60 -29.45 -9.29
CA CYS A 607 2.29 -30.63 -9.87
C CYS A 607 3.40 -30.26 -10.86
N ASN A 608 3.47 -28.97 -11.24
CA ASN A 608 4.49 -28.40 -12.10
C ASN A 608 4.84 -29.28 -13.32
N PRO A 609 3.88 -29.46 -14.27
CA PRO A 609 4.07 -30.37 -15.41
C PRO A 609 5.19 -29.87 -16.32
N ILE A 610 6.00 -30.80 -16.83
CA ILE A 610 7.07 -30.51 -17.77
C ILE A 610 6.92 -31.43 -19.01
N LYS A 611 7.55 -31.06 -20.12
CA LYS A 611 7.47 -31.81 -21.38
C LYS A 611 7.83 -33.28 -21.17
N GLY A 612 6.92 -34.15 -21.58
CA GLY A 612 7.06 -35.63 -21.42
C GLY A 612 6.27 -36.18 -20.23
N ASP A 613 5.73 -35.36 -19.34
CA ASP A 613 4.76 -35.85 -18.36
C ASP A 613 3.42 -36.16 -19.05
N ASP A 614 2.70 -37.17 -18.52
CA ASP A 614 1.30 -37.42 -18.90
C ASP A 614 0.42 -36.34 -18.25
N ILE A 615 -0.38 -35.59 -19.06
CA ILE A 615 -1.06 -34.39 -18.65
C ILE A 615 -2.52 -34.38 -19.06
N PHE A 616 -3.32 -33.55 -18.36
CA PHE A 616 -4.67 -33.21 -18.73
C PHE A 616 -4.93 -31.71 -18.47
N GLY A 617 -5.85 -31.12 -19.25
CA GLY A 617 -6.33 -29.77 -19.07
C GLY A 617 -7.51 -29.73 -18.10
N PHE A 618 -7.57 -28.70 -17.24
CA PHE A 618 -8.69 -28.42 -16.37
C PHE A 618 -9.19 -26.99 -16.56
N VAL A 619 -10.45 -26.83 -16.94
CA VAL A 619 -11.06 -25.49 -17.18
C VAL A 619 -11.40 -24.85 -15.85
N THR A 620 -10.77 -23.69 -15.57
CA THR A 620 -11.03 -22.88 -14.38
C THR A 620 -11.83 -21.61 -14.73
N ILE A 621 -12.71 -21.18 -13.84
CA ILE A 621 -13.59 -20.01 -14.09
C ILE A 621 -12.81 -18.70 -14.12
N ALA A 622 -11.68 -18.62 -13.40
CA ALA A 622 -10.95 -17.38 -13.19
C ALA A 622 -9.67 -17.23 -14.03
N SER A 623 -9.08 -18.35 -14.54
CA SER A 623 -7.75 -18.32 -15.16
C SER A 623 -7.62 -19.14 -16.44
N GLY A 624 -8.72 -19.49 -17.11
CA GLY A 624 -8.71 -20.28 -18.33
C GLY A 624 -8.34 -21.75 -18.08
N ILE A 625 -7.61 -22.38 -19.01
CA ILE A 625 -7.21 -23.79 -18.92
C ILE A 625 -5.93 -23.90 -18.08
N THR A 626 -5.95 -24.78 -17.07
CA THR A 626 -4.78 -25.12 -16.26
C THR A 626 -4.37 -26.55 -16.57
N ILE A 627 -3.10 -26.77 -16.91
CA ILE A 627 -2.56 -28.08 -17.27
C ILE A 627 -2.01 -28.73 -16.02
N HIS A 628 -2.49 -29.95 -15.73
CA HIS A 628 -2.07 -30.80 -14.63
C HIS A 628 -1.42 -32.10 -15.13
N ARG A 629 -0.55 -32.69 -14.31
CA ARG A 629 -0.08 -34.07 -14.52
C ARG A 629 -1.17 -35.07 -14.17
N SER A 630 -1.22 -36.18 -14.86
CA SER A 630 -2.20 -37.25 -14.60
C SER A 630 -2.01 -37.90 -13.23
N ASP A 631 -0.79 -37.90 -12.68
CA ASP A 631 -0.42 -38.43 -11.35
C ASP A 631 -0.49 -37.31 -10.23
N CYS A 632 -1.01 -36.15 -10.53
CA CYS A 632 -1.17 -35.07 -9.55
C CYS A 632 -2.06 -35.53 -8.39
N PRO A 633 -1.69 -35.25 -7.12
CA PRO A 633 -2.55 -35.56 -5.96
C PRO A 633 -3.97 -35.02 -6.06
N ASN A 634 -4.16 -33.92 -6.81
CA ASN A 634 -5.47 -33.32 -7.05
C ASN A 634 -6.20 -33.93 -8.25
N ALA A 635 -5.55 -34.76 -9.09
CA ALA A 635 -6.13 -35.25 -10.35
C ALA A 635 -7.37 -36.12 -10.13
N ALA A 636 -7.31 -37.06 -9.18
CA ALA A 636 -8.45 -37.92 -8.83
C ALA A 636 -9.67 -37.09 -8.43
N ARG A 637 -9.47 -36.15 -7.51
CA ARG A 637 -10.53 -35.24 -7.03
C ARG A 637 -11.09 -34.33 -8.12
N LEU A 638 -10.26 -33.86 -9.04
CA LEU A 638 -10.68 -33.00 -10.15
C LEU A 638 -11.52 -33.78 -11.18
N ARG A 639 -11.10 -35.05 -11.48
CA ARG A 639 -11.81 -35.92 -12.40
C ARG A 639 -13.14 -36.44 -11.83
N GLU A 640 -13.17 -36.76 -10.53
CA GLU A 640 -14.40 -37.23 -9.86
C GLU A 640 -15.43 -36.12 -9.66
N ASN A 641 -15.00 -34.95 -9.18
CA ASN A 641 -15.96 -33.89 -8.84
C ASN A 641 -16.37 -33.01 -10.03
N TYR A 642 -15.53 -32.94 -11.08
CA TYR A 642 -15.76 -32.04 -12.21
C TYR A 642 -15.37 -32.67 -13.56
N PRO A 643 -15.88 -33.86 -13.92
CA PRO A 643 -15.51 -34.57 -15.15
C PRO A 643 -15.74 -33.73 -16.42
N TYR A 644 -16.75 -32.87 -16.41
CA TYR A 644 -17.09 -31.99 -17.53
C TYR A 644 -16.14 -30.78 -17.71
N ARG A 645 -15.18 -30.59 -16.81
CA ARG A 645 -14.11 -29.55 -16.90
C ARG A 645 -12.76 -30.14 -17.24
N VAL A 646 -12.65 -31.43 -17.33
CA VAL A 646 -11.42 -32.14 -17.70
C VAL A 646 -11.37 -32.27 -19.22
N MET A 647 -10.22 -31.92 -19.79
CA MET A 647 -9.96 -31.98 -21.22
C MET A 647 -8.67 -32.78 -21.45
N ASP A 648 -8.63 -33.54 -22.55
CA ASP A 648 -7.41 -34.20 -22.95
C ASP A 648 -6.37 -33.20 -23.42
N ALA A 649 -5.15 -33.30 -22.91
CA ALA A 649 -4.03 -32.44 -23.26
C ALA A 649 -2.79 -33.29 -23.54
N ARG A 650 -2.01 -32.92 -24.57
CA ARG A 650 -0.78 -33.65 -24.96
C ARG A 650 0.31 -32.64 -25.35
N TRP A 651 1.56 -32.97 -25.00
CA TRP A 651 2.72 -32.18 -25.37
C TRP A 651 3.00 -32.27 -26.87
N ARG A 652 3.33 -31.15 -27.51
CA ARG A 652 3.84 -31.09 -28.88
C ARG A 652 5.28 -31.52 -28.97
N THR A 653 5.67 -32.15 -30.06
CA THR A 653 7.01 -32.74 -30.27
C THR A 653 8.12 -31.65 -30.39
N ASN A 654 7.81 -30.42 -30.87
CA ASN A 654 8.79 -29.36 -31.20
C ASN A 654 8.74 -28.17 -30.26
N ALA A 655 8.27 -28.27 -29.01
CA ALA A 655 8.33 -27.18 -28.06
C ALA A 655 9.74 -27.10 -27.45
N ASP A 656 10.56 -26.19 -27.95
CA ASP A 656 11.83 -25.80 -27.32
C ASP A 656 11.54 -24.90 -26.13
N GLY A 657 11.66 -25.42 -24.90
CA GLY A 657 11.46 -24.66 -23.66
C GLY A 657 12.27 -25.28 -22.53
N ALA A 658 12.91 -24.44 -21.73
CA ALA A 658 13.54 -24.85 -20.48
C ALA A 658 12.47 -24.88 -19.37
N PHE A 659 12.24 -26.07 -18.78
CA PHE A 659 11.29 -26.25 -17.68
C PHE A 659 12.03 -26.34 -16.35
N ARG A 660 11.42 -25.88 -15.27
CA ARG A 660 12.00 -25.95 -13.94
C ARG A 660 11.54 -27.21 -13.21
N ALA A 661 12.50 -28.07 -12.79
CA ALA A 661 12.24 -29.23 -11.94
C ALA A 661 12.97 -29.08 -10.60
N THR A 662 12.32 -29.51 -9.51
CA THR A 662 12.91 -29.50 -8.16
C THR A 662 13.02 -30.96 -7.71
N ILE A 663 14.23 -31.38 -7.30
CA ILE A 663 14.54 -32.76 -6.85
C ILE A 663 14.86 -32.66 -5.36
N ALA A 664 14.19 -33.49 -4.56
CA ALA A 664 14.52 -33.70 -3.16
C ALA A 664 15.54 -34.84 -3.05
N ILE A 665 16.51 -34.64 -2.17
CA ILE A 665 17.62 -35.57 -1.94
C ILE A 665 17.69 -35.88 -0.45
N VAL A 666 17.76 -37.14 -0.11
CA VAL A 666 18.02 -37.67 1.23
C VAL A 666 19.30 -38.49 1.18
N ALA A 667 20.28 -38.12 1.98
CA ALA A 667 21.60 -38.77 1.97
C ALA A 667 22.18 -38.87 3.39
N GLN A 668 23.23 -39.64 3.58
CA GLN A 668 24.11 -39.51 4.75
C GLN A 668 25.03 -38.29 4.57
N ASP A 669 25.26 -37.57 5.66
CA ASP A 669 26.18 -36.43 5.62
C ASP A 669 27.60 -36.91 5.34
N ALA A 670 28.14 -36.51 4.20
CA ALA A 670 29.49 -36.87 3.77
C ALA A 670 30.19 -35.62 3.17
N SER A 671 31.44 -35.46 3.50
CA SER A 671 32.27 -34.37 2.93
C SER A 671 32.28 -34.45 1.40
N GLY A 672 31.94 -33.38 0.70
CA GLY A 672 31.91 -33.28 -0.75
C GLY A 672 30.60 -33.73 -1.43
N LEU A 673 29.57 -34.11 -0.70
CA LEU A 673 28.26 -34.49 -1.27
C LEU A 673 27.68 -33.42 -2.19
N ALA A 674 27.67 -32.16 -1.75
CA ALA A 674 27.19 -31.02 -2.54
C ALA A 674 27.97 -30.84 -3.85
N ASN A 675 29.30 -31.01 -3.79
CA ASN A 675 30.15 -30.89 -4.97
C ASN A 675 29.87 -32.01 -5.99
N GLN A 676 29.69 -33.26 -5.54
CA GLN A 676 29.35 -34.38 -6.42
C GLN A 676 28.01 -34.20 -7.09
N ILE A 677 27.00 -33.74 -6.36
CA ILE A 677 25.68 -33.40 -6.93
C ILE A 677 25.81 -32.29 -7.98
N THR A 678 26.57 -31.25 -7.66
CA THR A 678 26.77 -30.13 -8.58
C THR A 678 27.53 -30.56 -9.85
N GLU A 679 28.52 -31.42 -9.70
CA GLU A 679 29.33 -31.92 -10.82
C GLU A 679 28.50 -32.80 -11.80
N ILE A 680 27.65 -33.68 -11.31
CA ILE A 680 26.71 -34.44 -12.13
C ILE A 680 25.78 -33.52 -12.89
N ILE A 681 25.20 -32.50 -12.23
CA ILE A 681 24.25 -31.60 -12.86
C ILE A 681 24.91 -30.74 -13.93
N THR A 682 26.08 -30.13 -13.61
CA THR A 682 26.69 -29.11 -14.46
C THR A 682 27.66 -29.68 -15.49
N ARG A 683 28.43 -30.73 -15.15
CA ARG A 683 29.44 -31.30 -16.05
C ARG A 683 28.93 -32.49 -16.85
N GLU A 684 28.27 -33.47 -16.20
CA GLU A 684 27.80 -34.65 -16.91
C GLU A 684 26.53 -34.36 -17.73
N LEU A 685 25.51 -33.72 -17.11
CA LEU A 685 24.23 -33.49 -17.75
C LEU A 685 24.09 -32.09 -18.39
N LYS A 686 25.07 -31.20 -18.16
CA LYS A 686 25.11 -29.81 -18.69
C LYS A 686 23.82 -29.02 -18.41
N LEU A 687 23.25 -29.21 -17.23
CA LEU A 687 22.04 -28.54 -16.78
C LEU A 687 22.36 -27.33 -15.91
N ASN A 688 21.50 -26.31 -15.96
CA ASN A 688 21.62 -25.09 -15.13
C ASN A 688 20.95 -25.29 -13.76
N ILE A 689 21.71 -25.07 -12.67
CA ILE A 689 21.17 -25.03 -11.31
C ILE A 689 20.59 -23.64 -11.04
N ARG A 690 19.31 -23.57 -10.65
CA ARG A 690 18.62 -22.32 -10.27
C ARG A 690 18.56 -22.11 -8.75
N GLY A 691 18.77 -23.15 -7.99
CA GLY A 691 18.84 -23.08 -6.53
C GLY A 691 19.18 -24.44 -5.94
N MET A 692 19.96 -24.42 -4.87
CA MET A 692 20.34 -25.63 -4.12
C MET A 692 20.28 -25.29 -2.63
N ASN A 693 19.61 -26.12 -1.87
CA ASN A 693 19.58 -26.07 -0.42
C ASN A 693 19.83 -27.45 0.13
N LEU A 694 20.93 -27.62 0.85
CA LEU A 694 21.27 -28.86 1.55
C LEU A 694 21.47 -28.53 3.03
N SER A 695 20.82 -29.27 3.91
CA SER A 695 20.88 -29.12 5.36
C SER A 695 21.21 -30.46 6.01
N THR A 696 22.07 -30.44 7.03
CA THR A 696 22.40 -31.58 7.82
C THR A 696 21.61 -31.62 9.13
N ARG A 697 21.21 -32.78 9.59
CA ARG A 697 20.56 -33.00 10.88
C ARG A 697 21.56 -33.57 11.88
N GLY A 698 21.29 -33.37 13.15
CA GLY A 698 22.13 -33.88 14.24
C GLY A 698 22.26 -35.41 14.32
N ASP A 699 21.47 -36.16 13.53
CA ASP A 699 21.50 -37.62 13.40
C ASP A 699 22.47 -38.11 12.29
N GLY A 700 23.25 -37.20 11.67
CA GLY A 700 24.16 -37.55 10.58
C GLY A 700 23.48 -37.74 9.21
N SER A 701 22.22 -37.42 9.07
CA SER A 701 21.50 -37.37 7.79
C SER A 701 21.57 -35.97 7.14
N ALA A 702 21.72 -35.94 5.82
CA ALA A 702 21.62 -34.73 5.01
C ALA A 702 20.35 -34.80 4.16
N PHE A 703 19.60 -33.72 4.12
CA PHE A 703 18.46 -33.58 3.24
C PHE A 703 18.45 -32.23 2.56
N GLY A 704 17.90 -32.18 1.36
CA GLY A 704 17.82 -30.91 0.66
C GLY A 704 17.06 -30.98 -0.65
N THR A 705 17.03 -29.87 -1.35
CA THR A 705 16.39 -29.74 -2.66
C THR A 705 17.33 -29.06 -3.64
N VAL A 706 17.30 -29.52 -4.89
CA VAL A 706 17.99 -28.91 -6.02
C VAL A 706 16.95 -28.54 -7.08
N SER A 707 16.92 -27.30 -7.51
CA SER A 707 16.09 -26.82 -8.61
C SER A 707 16.94 -26.63 -9.85
N VAL A 708 16.59 -27.33 -10.93
CA VAL A 708 17.32 -27.35 -12.20
C VAL A 708 16.42 -26.96 -13.38
N GLU A 709 17.04 -26.47 -14.44
CA GLU A 709 16.35 -26.28 -15.73
C GLU A 709 16.57 -27.53 -16.59
N VAL A 710 15.46 -28.10 -17.07
CA VAL A 710 15.47 -29.35 -17.85
C VAL A 710 14.63 -29.22 -19.12
N PRO A 711 15.01 -29.83 -20.22
CA PRO A 711 14.24 -29.82 -21.46
C PRO A 711 13.04 -30.81 -21.43
N SER A 712 13.09 -31.87 -20.65
CA SER A 712 12.01 -32.87 -20.59
C SER A 712 12.03 -33.71 -19.30
N ALA A 713 10.95 -34.49 -19.07
CA ALA A 713 10.82 -35.42 -17.96
C ALA A 713 11.88 -36.56 -18.00
N ALA A 714 12.22 -37.04 -19.17
CA ALA A 714 13.26 -38.08 -19.34
C ALA A 714 14.64 -37.63 -18.81
N VAL A 715 14.97 -36.33 -18.93
CA VAL A 715 16.22 -35.79 -18.38
C VAL A 715 16.16 -35.72 -16.85
N VAL A 716 14.98 -35.46 -16.27
CA VAL A 716 14.79 -35.54 -14.81
C VAL A 716 15.01 -36.93 -14.27
N ASP A 717 14.48 -37.94 -14.95
CA ASP A 717 14.67 -39.36 -14.56
C ASP A 717 16.14 -39.72 -14.65
N THR A 718 16.84 -39.31 -15.70
CA THR A 718 18.29 -39.54 -15.85
C THR A 718 19.05 -38.85 -14.71
N LEU A 719 18.69 -37.62 -14.36
CA LEU A 719 19.33 -36.90 -13.26
C LEU A 719 19.08 -37.56 -11.91
N ILE A 720 17.87 -38.03 -11.63
CA ILE A 720 17.54 -38.78 -10.42
C ILE A 720 18.39 -40.07 -10.33
N HIS A 721 18.49 -40.81 -11.41
CA HIS A 721 19.31 -42.03 -11.47
C HIS A 721 20.80 -41.73 -11.25
N SER A 722 21.33 -40.65 -11.83
CA SER A 722 22.72 -40.25 -11.64
C SER A 722 23.00 -39.82 -10.20
N ILE A 723 22.11 -39.08 -9.57
CA ILE A 723 22.21 -38.66 -8.17
C ILE A 723 22.14 -39.88 -7.24
N MET A 724 21.30 -40.88 -7.53
CA MET A 724 21.18 -42.09 -6.74
C MET A 724 22.44 -43.00 -6.78
N ARG A 725 23.34 -42.80 -7.74
CA ARG A 725 24.65 -43.51 -7.82
C ARG A 725 25.70 -42.93 -6.89
N ILE A 726 25.47 -41.72 -6.35
CA ILE A 726 26.41 -41.10 -5.40
C ILE A 726 26.42 -41.92 -4.10
N ARG A 727 27.61 -42.27 -3.65
CA ARG A 727 27.78 -43.03 -2.40
C ARG A 727 27.25 -42.20 -1.21
N GLY A 728 26.30 -42.75 -0.49
CA GLY A 728 25.65 -42.10 0.66
C GLY A 728 24.28 -41.51 0.34
N VAL A 729 23.86 -41.34 -0.91
CA VAL A 729 22.49 -40.95 -1.26
C VAL A 729 21.54 -42.16 -1.06
N GLN A 730 20.56 -41.97 -0.22
CA GLN A 730 19.54 -42.95 0.12
C GLN A 730 18.30 -42.84 -0.78
N ARG A 731 17.93 -41.63 -1.12
CA ARG A 731 16.72 -41.34 -1.92
C ARG A 731 16.84 -40.04 -2.68
N ALA A 732 16.47 -40.06 -3.94
CA ALA A 732 16.28 -38.85 -4.74
C ALA A 732 14.94 -38.96 -5.49
N TYR A 733 14.14 -37.89 -5.49
CA TYR A 733 12.84 -37.90 -6.17
C TYR A 733 12.42 -36.49 -6.55
N ARG A 734 11.59 -36.36 -7.59
CA ARG A 734 11.03 -35.06 -8.01
C ARG A 734 9.98 -34.61 -7.01
N VAL A 735 10.09 -33.34 -6.55
CA VAL A 735 9.13 -32.72 -5.63
C VAL A 735 7.87 -32.34 -6.41
N GLN A 736 6.72 -32.76 -5.91
CA GLN A 736 5.43 -32.47 -6.54
C GLN A 736 4.89 -31.07 -6.17
N HIS A 737 5.42 -30.45 -5.11
CA HIS A 737 5.07 -29.08 -4.69
C HIS A 737 6.33 -28.19 -4.77
N GLY A 738 6.27 -27.14 -5.59
CA GLY A 738 7.29 -26.10 -5.65
C GLY A 738 6.86 -24.84 -4.91
#